data_69c688fb3e268f9a49bfa04774a63ebe
#
_entry.id   69c688fb3e268f9a49bfa04774a63ebe
#
_cell.length_a   1.000
_cell.length_b   1.000
_cell.length_c   1.000
_cell.angle_alpha   90.00
_cell.angle_beta   90.00
_cell.angle_gamma   90.00
#
_symmetry.space_group_name_H-M   'P 1'
#
loop_
_entity.id
_entity.type
_entity.pdbx_description
1 polymer ?
#
loop_
_entity_poly.entity_id
_entity_poly.type
_entity_poly.pdbx_seq_one_letter_code
_entity_poly.pdbx_strand_id
1 'polypeptide(L)'
;MIKDFNKVAIIAGEQNVTYRELIQKSRYYASFSQISEGAKVVVLGENRTGWIYAFFSIWTNKGIAVPIDASSTVSDVAYIINDCRPSCMWVSSACYDLAKNALAEAGLDISILIMDDYEDADAGGMSAETIEWADKDSTAIIIYTSGTTGSPKGVMLSFSNIYANMYGVCEEVPIFNEHRRTLVLLPLHHVLPLVGSVVVPIMQGGGVAICPSMSGPDIMDTLSRGKIAIMIGVPRLWQTLYNGIKKKIDSKFVTRMLFKMCARINSRSLSRFVFQSVRKKMGGHITYCVSGGAALDREIGCGLRTLGLDVLEGYGMTEASPIIAFTRPDDIIPGCCGKPLPSVDCKIINGEICAKGPNIMKGYYNRPEETAEVLDSDGYLHTGDLGYLDEEGRVYITGRTKEIIVLSNGKNVQPFEIEYKLEKYEDKVKEAAVIQKGDMLCAIIVPQESFSQNMTDAEVEELLKRTVIEPYNLSVSNYKKIMSVFVYRKELPRTKLDKLQRYKLNALLEENTSEKADAEVVEEGDYSPEFSILKSYIEQEKKLPVRTSSHLETDLAFDSLDRVSMQEFIEQTFGMHLDAEAIGEFANVGAIADYIASQKTRMDVEETDWHTILVESEHAASLPSTSVLYPFLGKSFRWFYSVHNNLTVKGAENIPQSGPFILAPNHQS
;
A
#
# COMPACT_ATOMS: atom_id res chain seq x y z
N MET A 1 33.91 -1.26 -12.85
CA MET A 1 32.43 -1.47 -12.84
C MET A 1 32.07 -2.79 -13.50
N ILE A 2 32.11 -2.93 -14.81
CA ILE A 2 31.83 -4.21 -15.50
C ILE A 2 33.14 -4.76 -16.10
N LYS A 3 33.49 -5.99 -15.71
CA LYS A 3 34.67 -6.71 -16.23
C LYS A 3 34.24 -8.01 -16.91
N ASP A 4 35.10 -8.50 -17.82
CA ASP A 4 34.85 -9.76 -18.52
C ASP A 4 35.07 -10.94 -17.56
N PHE A 5 33.97 -11.59 -17.15
CA PHE A 5 34.01 -12.80 -16.32
C PHE A 5 34.07 -14.10 -17.14
N ASN A 6 34.22 -13.99 -18.48
CA ASN A 6 34.26 -15.12 -19.41
C ASN A 6 33.09 -16.10 -19.29
N LYS A 7 31.88 -15.55 -19.15
CA LYS A 7 30.63 -16.31 -19.03
C LYS A 7 29.42 -15.50 -19.53
N VAL A 8 28.22 -16.12 -19.57
CA VAL A 8 26.97 -15.49 -19.97
C VAL A 8 26.52 -14.49 -18.89
N ALA A 9 26.32 -13.24 -19.30
CA ALA A 9 25.84 -12.15 -18.50
C ALA A 9 24.28 -12.00 -18.58
N ILE A 10 23.74 -12.12 -19.82
CA ILE A 10 22.30 -11.91 -20.06
C ILE A 10 21.74 -13.10 -20.84
N ILE A 11 20.57 -13.57 -20.46
CA ILE A 11 19.74 -14.54 -21.19
C ILE A 11 18.44 -13.84 -21.57
N ALA A 12 18.10 -13.82 -22.86
CA ALA A 12 16.87 -13.26 -23.38
C ALA A 12 16.25 -14.23 -24.42
N GLY A 13 15.25 -15.01 -24.02
CA GLY A 13 14.71 -16.09 -24.85
C GLY A 13 15.80 -17.12 -25.23
N GLU A 14 16.09 -17.27 -26.52
CA GLU A 14 17.14 -18.15 -27.05
C GLU A 14 18.54 -17.46 -27.07
N GLN A 15 18.58 -16.14 -26.91
CA GLN A 15 19.82 -15.38 -26.99
C GLN A 15 20.59 -15.46 -25.67
N ASN A 16 21.87 -15.72 -25.74
CA ASN A 16 22.83 -15.66 -24.64
C ASN A 16 23.89 -14.61 -24.93
N VAL A 17 23.98 -13.59 -24.11
CA VAL A 17 24.96 -12.50 -24.21
C VAL A 17 26.05 -12.72 -23.18
N THR A 18 27.31 -12.85 -23.61
CA THR A 18 28.46 -12.96 -22.71
C THR A 18 28.81 -11.60 -22.09
N TYR A 19 29.63 -11.60 -21.04
CA TYR A 19 30.17 -10.37 -20.46
C TYR A 19 31.01 -9.56 -21.45
N ARG A 20 31.76 -10.25 -22.30
CA ARG A 20 32.53 -9.63 -23.39
C ARG A 20 31.61 -8.89 -24.35
N GLU A 21 30.57 -9.55 -24.85
CA GLU A 21 29.58 -8.94 -25.74
C GLU A 21 28.82 -7.80 -25.04
N LEU A 22 28.47 -7.94 -23.78
CA LEU A 22 27.82 -6.86 -23.01
C LEU A 22 28.69 -5.60 -22.97
N ILE A 23 30.01 -5.74 -22.69
CA ILE A 23 30.96 -4.64 -22.67
C ILE A 23 31.09 -4.02 -24.07
N GLN A 24 31.25 -4.84 -25.10
CA GLN A 24 31.37 -4.39 -26.48
C GLN A 24 30.12 -3.67 -26.96
N LYS A 25 28.94 -4.23 -26.71
CA LYS A 25 27.65 -3.60 -27.04
C LYS A 25 27.45 -2.27 -26.29
N SER A 26 27.79 -2.22 -25.01
CA SER A 26 27.68 -0.96 -24.24
C SER A 26 28.60 0.12 -24.83
N ARG A 27 29.80 -0.22 -25.26
CA ARG A 27 30.71 0.71 -25.93
C ARG A 27 30.22 1.11 -27.33
N TYR A 28 29.66 0.15 -28.07
CA TYR A 28 29.06 0.40 -29.36
C TYR A 28 27.93 1.41 -29.28
N TYR A 29 26.98 1.22 -28.35
CA TYR A 29 25.91 2.19 -28.08
C TYR A 29 26.48 3.56 -27.63
N ALA A 30 27.53 3.54 -26.78
CA ALA A 30 28.18 4.75 -26.29
C ALA A 30 28.76 5.62 -27.43
N SER A 31 29.22 5.00 -28.55
CA SER A 31 29.79 5.70 -29.67
C SER A 31 28.77 6.56 -30.46
N PHE A 32 27.46 6.25 -30.36
CA PHE A 32 26.40 7.00 -31.01
C PHE A 32 25.87 8.14 -30.16
N SER A 33 25.86 8.00 -28.85
CA SER A 33 25.27 9.02 -27.97
C SER A 33 26.11 10.30 -27.84
N GLN A 34 27.42 10.24 -28.09
CA GLN A 34 28.39 11.37 -28.12
C GLN A 34 28.15 12.43 -27.03
N ILE A 35 27.88 11.99 -25.80
CA ILE A 35 27.55 12.84 -24.67
C ILE A 35 28.78 13.30 -23.91
N SER A 36 28.74 14.49 -23.30
CA SER A 36 29.73 14.95 -22.34
C SER A 36 29.56 14.28 -20.98
N GLU A 37 30.62 14.26 -20.18
CA GLU A 37 30.57 13.78 -18.80
C GLU A 37 29.49 14.54 -18.01
N GLY A 38 28.67 13.81 -17.26
CA GLY A 38 27.55 14.36 -16.49
C GLY A 38 26.30 14.74 -17.31
N ALA A 39 26.32 14.53 -18.64
CA ALA A 39 25.13 14.75 -19.46
C ALA A 39 24.03 13.73 -19.10
N LYS A 40 22.79 14.20 -19.08
CA LYS A 40 21.63 13.34 -18.83
C LYS A 40 21.14 12.72 -20.12
N VAL A 41 20.85 11.42 -20.07
CA VAL A 41 20.34 10.64 -21.20
C VAL A 41 19.11 9.85 -20.76
N VAL A 42 18.02 10.01 -21.47
CA VAL A 42 16.79 9.26 -21.21
C VAL A 42 16.91 7.86 -21.78
N VAL A 43 16.38 6.87 -21.05
CA VAL A 43 16.16 5.50 -21.52
C VAL A 43 14.68 5.18 -21.44
N LEU A 44 14.01 5.06 -22.58
CA LEU A 44 12.56 4.85 -22.72
C LEU A 44 12.28 3.59 -23.54
N GLY A 45 11.79 2.55 -22.88
CA GLY A 45 11.47 1.28 -23.54
C GLY A 45 11.11 0.17 -22.53
N GLU A 46 10.63 -0.93 -23.05
CA GLU A 46 10.36 -2.16 -22.33
C GLU A 46 11.66 -2.89 -21.92
N ASN A 47 11.53 -3.85 -20.97
CA ASN A 47 12.67 -4.69 -20.55
C ASN A 47 13.18 -5.53 -21.72
N ARG A 48 14.38 -5.25 -22.19
CA ARG A 48 15.05 -5.95 -23.30
C ARG A 48 16.59 -5.80 -23.22
N THR A 49 17.31 -6.56 -24.01
CA THR A 49 18.79 -6.48 -24.06
C THR A 49 19.27 -5.10 -24.50
N GLY A 50 18.65 -4.51 -25.52
CA GLY A 50 18.96 -3.15 -25.99
C GLY A 50 18.80 -2.08 -24.91
N TRP A 51 17.83 -2.22 -24.03
CA TRP A 51 17.64 -1.32 -22.88
C TRP A 51 18.84 -1.39 -21.92
N ILE A 52 19.34 -2.61 -21.64
CA ILE A 52 20.51 -2.81 -20.76
C ILE A 52 21.76 -2.25 -21.41
N TYR A 53 21.93 -2.44 -22.73
CA TYR A 53 23.07 -1.86 -23.48
C TYR A 53 23.03 -0.33 -23.45
N ALA A 54 21.88 0.27 -23.71
CA ALA A 54 21.67 1.72 -23.64
C ALA A 54 21.98 2.26 -22.24
N PHE A 55 21.48 1.61 -21.19
CA PHE A 55 21.76 2.01 -19.81
C PHE A 55 23.27 2.00 -19.50
N PHE A 56 23.99 0.90 -19.78
CA PHE A 56 25.42 0.83 -19.51
C PHE A 56 26.26 1.68 -20.46
N SER A 57 25.77 2.00 -21.67
CA SER A 57 26.44 2.93 -22.59
C SER A 57 26.53 4.34 -22.01
N ILE A 58 25.49 4.78 -21.29
CA ILE A 58 25.45 6.08 -20.61
C ILE A 58 26.57 6.14 -19.55
N TRP A 59 26.68 5.11 -18.75
CA TRP A 59 27.75 5.03 -17.74
C TRP A 59 29.14 4.86 -18.34
N THR A 60 29.25 4.22 -19.49
CA THR A 60 30.52 4.13 -20.26
C THR A 60 31.02 5.51 -20.65
N ASN A 61 30.14 6.42 -21.01
CA ASN A 61 30.43 7.83 -21.32
C ASN A 61 30.37 8.74 -20.08
N LYS A 62 30.30 8.17 -18.85
CA LYS A 62 30.17 8.91 -17.59
C LYS A 62 28.95 9.85 -17.53
N GLY A 63 27.88 9.52 -18.25
CA GLY A 63 26.61 10.23 -18.25
C GLY A 63 25.71 9.81 -17.09
N ILE A 64 24.59 10.52 -16.97
CA ILE A 64 23.54 10.28 -15.98
C ILE A 64 22.36 9.61 -16.69
N ALA A 65 21.99 8.41 -16.27
CA ALA A 65 20.83 7.70 -16.81
C ALA A 65 19.52 8.25 -16.23
N VAL A 66 18.52 8.48 -17.09
CA VAL A 66 17.16 8.90 -16.71
C VAL A 66 16.17 7.87 -17.28
N PRO A 67 15.92 6.77 -16.57
CA PRO A 67 14.97 5.77 -17.03
C PRO A 67 13.52 6.27 -16.87
N ILE A 68 12.72 6.08 -17.92
CA ILE A 68 11.29 6.47 -17.97
C ILE A 68 10.43 5.23 -18.28
N ASP A 69 9.23 5.20 -17.72
CA ASP A 69 8.26 4.13 -17.97
C ASP A 69 7.76 4.17 -19.42
N ALA A 70 7.89 3.05 -20.14
CA ALA A 70 7.38 2.87 -21.50
C ALA A 70 5.86 3.06 -21.65
N SER A 71 5.11 3.00 -20.55
CA SER A 71 3.65 3.22 -20.53
C SER A 71 3.23 4.60 -20.03
N SER A 72 4.18 5.53 -19.84
CA SER A 72 3.89 6.91 -19.47
C SER A 72 3.04 7.60 -20.54
N THR A 73 2.29 8.61 -20.14
CA THR A 73 1.59 9.48 -21.09
C THR A 73 2.58 10.44 -21.76
N VAL A 74 2.17 11.05 -22.88
CA VAL A 74 2.99 12.07 -23.57
C VAL A 74 3.34 13.20 -22.61
N SER A 75 2.38 13.68 -21.82
CA SER A 75 2.58 14.77 -20.86
C SER A 75 3.53 14.40 -19.72
N ASP A 76 3.49 13.15 -19.23
CA ASP A 76 4.44 12.70 -18.20
C ASP A 76 5.87 12.68 -18.72
N VAL A 77 6.07 12.16 -19.94
CA VAL A 77 7.40 12.15 -20.58
C VAL A 77 7.86 13.57 -20.86
N ALA A 78 6.97 14.43 -21.41
CA ALA A 78 7.26 15.84 -21.69
C ALA A 78 7.67 16.60 -20.42
N TYR A 79 6.97 16.37 -19.30
CA TYR A 79 7.33 16.94 -18.01
C TYR A 79 8.75 16.54 -17.59
N ILE A 80 9.07 15.25 -17.63
CA ILE A 80 10.38 14.73 -17.19
C ILE A 80 11.51 15.28 -18.07
N ILE A 81 11.38 15.24 -19.40
CA ILE A 81 12.42 15.75 -20.32
C ILE A 81 12.58 17.26 -20.22
N ASN A 82 11.50 17.99 -19.93
CA ASN A 82 11.57 19.44 -19.71
C ASN A 82 12.30 19.78 -18.40
N ASP A 83 12.11 18.99 -17.32
CA ASP A 83 12.78 19.17 -16.05
C ASP A 83 14.26 18.77 -16.12
N CYS A 84 14.58 17.58 -16.66
CA CYS A 84 15.95 17.09 -16.67
C CYS A 84 16.81 17.59 -17.85
N ARG A 85 16.20 18.11 -18.93
CA ARG A 85 16.91 18.60 -20.13
C ARG A 85 17.97 17.62 -20.62
N PRO A 86 17.59 16.45 -21.14
CA PRO A 86 18.55 15.44 -21.58
C PRO A 86 19.26 15.86 -22.87
N SER A 87 20.46 15.33 -23.10
CA SER A 87 21.23 15.56 -24.32
C SER A 87 20.74 14.71 -25.49
N CYS A 88 20.22 13.52 -25.24
CA CYS A 88 19.61 12.61 -26.19
C CYS A 88 18.72 11.59 -25.48
N MET A 89 18.01 10.77 -26.25
CA MET A 89 17.15 9.72 -25.75
C MET A 89 17.46 8.39 -26.46
N TRP A 90 17.69 7.32 -25.69
CA TRP A 90 17.62 5.94 -26.15
C TRP A 90 16.18 5.45 -26.04
N VAL A 91 15.58 5.06 -27.14
CA VAL A 91 14.15 4.73 -27.20
C VAL A 91 13.96 3.39 -27.91
N SER A 92 13.06 2.53 -27.46
CA SER A 92 12.65 1.35 -28.25
C SER A 92 11.77 1.79 -29.42
N SER A 93 11.74 1.00 -30.50
CA SER A 93 10.86 1.28 -31.64
C SER A 93 9.39 1.42 -31.24
N ALA A 94 8.93 0.65 -30.25
CA ALA A 94 7.58 0.70 -29.71
C ALA A 94 7.25 2.05 -29.02
N CYS A 95 8.25 2.74 -28.49
CA CYS A 95 8.09 4.01 -27.77
C CYS A 95 8.46 5.25 -28.63
N TYR A 96 8.78 5.06 -29.92
CA TYR A 96 9.24 6.16 -30.79
C TYR A 96 8.23 7.31 -30.90
N ASP A 97 6.97 6.99 -31.18
CA ASP A 97 5.92 8.00 -31.33
C ASP A 97 5.65 8.72 -30.00
N LEU A 98 5.71 8.01 -28.88
CA LEU A 98 5.61 8.58 -27.54
C LEU A 98 6.74 9.61 -27.30
N ALA A 99 7.98 9.23 -27.58
CA ALA A 99 9.14 10.13 -27.42
C ALA A 99 9.04 11.36 -28.32
N LYS A 100 8.69 11.16 -29.60
CA LYS A 100 8.55 12.25 -30.60
C LYS A 100 7.47 13.25 -30.19
N ASN A 101 6.30 12.77 -29.76
CA ASN A 101 5.21 13.62 -29.32
C ASN A 101 5.57 14.38 -28.03
N ALA A 102 6.24 13.70 -27.09
CA ALA A 102 6.70 14.34 -25.87
C ALA A 102 7.76 15.43 -26.11
N LEU A 103 8.68 15.22 -27.03
CA LEU A 103 9.65 16.25 -27.46
C LEU A 103 8.95 17.47 -28.09
N ALA A 104 7.94 17.23 -28.94
CA ALA A 104 7.16 18.29 -29.52
C ALA A 104 6.39 19.09 -28.46
N GLU A 105 5.76 18.42 -27.50
CA GLU A 105 5.06 19.07 -26.38
C GLU A 105 6.01 19.86 -25.46
N ALA A 106 7.20 19.32 -25.19
CA ALA A 106 8.23 20.00 -24.39
C ALA A 106 8.97 21.11 -25.15
N GLY A 107 8.79 21.23 -26.47
CA GLY A 107 9.50 22.19 -27.32
C GLY A 107 11.01 21.94 -27.36
N LEU A 108 11.44 20.68 -27.30
CA LEU A 108 12.83 20.25 -27.29
C LEU A 108 13.20 19.61 -28.64
N ASP A 109 14.37 19.98 -29.15
CA ASP A 109 14.99 19.37 -30.34
C ASP A 109 16.27 18.64 -29.93
N ILE A 110 16.13 17.34 -29.62
CA ILE A 110 17.25 16.45 -29.26
C ILE A 110 17.16 15.14 -30.03
N SER A 111 18.29 14.47 -30.17
CA SER A 111 18.38 13.21 -30.92
C SER A 111 17.66 12.07 -30.22
N ILE A 112 16.83 11.35 -30.97
CA ILE A 112 16.27 10.06 -30.60
C ILE A 112 17.13 8.96 -31.25
N LEU A 113 17.68 8.06 -30.43
CA LEU A 113 18.44 6.89 -30.85
C LEU A 113 17.57 5.64 -30.65
N ILE A 114 17.29 4.92 -31.73
CA ILE A 114 16.41 3.74 -31.68
C ILE A 114 17.25 2.53 -31.25
N MET A 115 16.95 1.93 -30.09
CA MET A 115 17.69 0.78 -29.56
C MET A 115 17.72 -0.40 -30.52
N ASP A 116 16.61 -0.64 -31.20
CA ASP A 116 16.39 -1.76 -32.12
C ASP A 116 17.37 -1.72 -33.31
N ASP A 117 17.73 -0.54 -33.81
CA ASP A 117 18.64 -0.37 -34.95
C ASP A 117 20.07 -0.87 -34.65
N TYR A 118 20.44 -0.95 -33.38
CA TYR A 118 21.79 -1.30 -32.92
C TYR A 118 21.86 -2.62 -32.16
N GLU A 119 20.73 -3.21 -31.78
CA GLU A 119 20.68 -4.37 -30.88
C GLU A 119 21.32 -5.61 -31.50
N ASP A 120 21.07 -5.87 -32.79
CA ASP A 120 21.59 -7.02 -33.55
C ASP A 120 22.91 -6.72 -34.28
N ALA A 121 23.39 -5.46 -34.27
CA ALA A 121 24.59 -5.07 -34.94
C ALA A 121 25.83 -5.79 -34.36
N ASP A 122 26.82 -6.12 -35.21
CA ASP A 122 28.08 -6.67 -34.75
C ASP A 122 28.92 -5.59 -34.03
N ALA A 123 29.18 -5.80 -32.76
CA ALA A 123 30.03 -4.93 -31.93
C ALA A 123 31.41 -5.55 -31.65
N GLY A 124 31.79 -6.63 -32.35
CA GLY A 124 33.03 -7.36 -32.10
C GLY A 124 34.33 -6.56 -32.30
N GLY A 125 34.26 -5.45 -33.06
CA GLY A 125 35.36 -4.49 -33.19
C GLY A 125 35.57 -3.56 -31.99
N MET A 126 34.64 -3.51 -31.04
CA MET A 126 34.79 -2.67 -29.85
C MET A 126 35.66 -3.32 -28.77
N SER A 127 36.35 -2.50 -27.96
CA SER A 127 37.16 -2.98 -26.84
C SER A 127 36.29 -3.74 -25.82
N ALA A 128 36.81 -4.86 -25.33
CA ALA A 128 36.24 -5.65 -24.24
C ALA A 128 36.88 -5.36 -22.87
N GLU A 129 37.66 -4.28 -22.76
CA GLU A 129 38.24 -3.86 -21.49
C GLU A 129 37.17 -3.49 -20.48
N THR A 130 37.50 -3.58 -19.20
CA THR A 130 36.61 -3.19 -18.08
C THR A 130 36.04 -1.79 -18.29
N ILE A 131 34.73 -1.66 -18.10
CA ILE A 131 34.08 -0.35 -17.98
C ILE A 131 34.35 0.14 -16.58
N GLU A 132 35.07 1.24 -16.44
CA GLU A 132 35.42 1.81 -15.14
C GLU A 132 34.30 2.66 -14.56
N TRP A 133 34.34 2.86 -13.23
CA TRP A 133 33.45 3.80 -12.57
C TRP A 133 33.78 5.23 -12.97
N ALA A 134 32.77 6.07 -13.09
CA ALA A 134 32.95 7.52 -13.00
C ALA A 134 33.34 7.92 -11.56
N ASP A 135 33.47 9.21 -11.30
CA ASP A 135 33.65 9.68 -9.93
C ASP A 135 32.49 9.14 -9.05
N LYS A 136 32.87 8.47 -7.96
CA LYS A 136 31.91 7.80 -7.06
C LYS A 136 30.83 8.73 -6.51
N ASP A 137 31.12 10.01 -6.34
CA ASP A 137 30.20 11.01 -5.81
C ASP A 137 29.40 11.73 -6.90
N SER A 138 29.71 11.45 -8.20
CA SER A 138 28.88 11.94 -9.31
C SER A 138 27.53 11.22 -9.34
N THR A 139 26.52 11.93 -9.86
CA THR A 139 25.18 11.34 -10.04
C THR A 139 25.24 10.29 -11.16
N ALA A 140 24.77 9.09 -10.85
CA ALA A 140 24.71 7.97 -11.79
C ALA A 140 23.34 7.85 -12.47
N ILE A 141 22.28 8.07 -11.69
CA ILE A 141 20.88 7.89 -12.12
C ILE A 141 20.03 9.02 -11.55
N ILE A 142 19.04 9.47 -12.32
CA ILE A 142 17.92 10.27 -11.82
C ILE A 142 16.66 9.47 -12.09
N ILE A 143 15.96 9.06 -11.01
CA ILE A 143 14.69 8.31 -11.12
C ILE A 143 13.56 9.22 -10.71
N TYR A 144 12.59 9.42 -11.63
CA TYR A 144 11.40 10.20 -11.33
C TYR A 144 10.38 9.34 -10.60
N THR A 145 9.96 9.82 -9.42
CA THR A 145 8.94 9.18 -8.59
C THR A 145 7.69 10.05 -8.56
N SER A 146 6.51 9.42 -8.62
CA SER A 146 5.25 10.13 -8.40
C SER A 146 5.17 10.57 -6.94
N GLY A 147 5.47 11.83 -6.66
CA GLY A 147 5.30 12.43 -5.35
C GLY A 147 3.83 12.42 -4.93
N THR A 148 3.57 12.49 -3.62
CA THR A 148 2.21 12.66 -3.06
C THR A 148 1.59 14.02 -3.41
N THR A 149 2.37 14.95 -3.92
CA THR A 149 1.99 16.32 -4.32
C THR A 149 1.57 16.45 -5.79
N GLY A 150 1.57 15.35 -6.56
CA GLY A 150 1.07 15.31 -7.94
C GLY A 150 2.14 15.44 -9.02
N SER A 151 3.22 16.18 -8.84
CA SER A 151 4.29 16.31 -9.85
C SER A 151 5.44 15.35 -9.57
N PRO A 152 5.96 14.62 -10.58
CA PRO A 152 7.09 13.72 -10.41
C PRO A 152 8.36 14.47 -9.96
N LYS A 153 9.12 13.87 -9.01
CA LYS A 153 10.39 14.39 -8.50
C LYS A 153 11.53 13.49 -8.93
N GLY A 154 12.60 14.08 -9.47
CA GLY A 154 13.80 13.34 -9.90
C GLY A 154 14.74 13.08 -8.73
N VAL A 155 14.81 11.84 -8.25
CA VAL A 155 15.71 11.40 -7.17
C VAL A 155 17.12 11.21 -7.72
N MET A 156 18.11 11.95 -7.24
CA MET A 156 19.50 11.86 -7.66
C MET A 156 20.27 10.81 -6.86
N LEU A 157 20.68 9.73 -7.51
CA LEU A 157 21.49 8.66 -6.93
C LEU A 157 22.93 8.71 -7.47
N SER A 158 23.90 8.73 -6.58
CA SER A 158 25.33 8.66 -6.95
C SER A 158 25.79 7.21 -7.15
N PHE A 159 26.96 7.03 -7.76
CA PHE A 159 27.59 5.71 -7.82
C PHE A 159 27.91 5.17 -6.42
N SER A 160 28.31 6.02 -5.47
CA SER A 160 28.54 5.61 -4.08
C SER A 160 27.27 5.14 -3.38
N ASN A 161 26.10 5.76 -3.66
CA ASN A 161 24.82 5.29 -3.11
C ASN A 161 24.48 3.87 -3.59
N ILE A 162 24.63 3.61 -4.89
CA ILE A 162 24.40 2.29 -5.50
C ILE A 162 25.40 1.26 -4.96
N TYR A 163 26.68 1.64 -4.85
CA TYR A 163 27.72 0.77 -4.33
C TYR A 163 27.45 0.37 -2.87
N ALA A 164 27.00 1.30 -2.03
CA ALA A 164 26.68 1.01 -0.63
C ALA A 164 25.57 -0.04 -0.49
N ASN A 165 24.51 0.07 -1.31
CA ASN A 165 23.47 -0.96 -1.36
C ASN A 165 24.00 -2.32 -1.86
N MET A 166 24.79 -2.30 -2.94
CA MET A 166 25.44 -3.49 -3.48
C MET A 166 26.30 -4.19 -2.41
N TYR A 167 27.13 -3.44 -1.70
CA TYR A 167 27.98 -3.96 -0.63
C TYR A 167 27.14 -4.66 0.45
N GLY A 168 26.06 -4.02 0.90
CA GLY A 168 25.16 -4.56 1.91
C GLY A 168 24.54 -5.92 1.54
N VAL A 169 24.14 -6.10 0.27
CA VAL A 169 23.47 -7.35 -0.20
C VAL A 169 24.42 -8.37 -0.82
N CYS A 170 25.70 -8.07 -0.94
CA CYS A 170 26.71 -8.99 -1.48
C CYS A 170 27.67 -9.51 -0.41
N GLU A 171 28.14 -8.63 0.47
CA GLU A 171 29.15 -8.97 1.47
C GLU A 171 28.52 -9.32 2.83
N GLU A 172 27.54 -8.55 3.26
CA GLU A 172 26.95 -8.67 4.60
C GLU A 172 25.69 -9.53 4.62
N VAL A 173 24.91 -9.49 3.54
CA VAL A 173 23.76 -10.39 3.32
C VAL A 173 23.97 -11.10 1.98
N PRO A 174 24.86 -12.10 1.88
CA PRO A 174 25.41 -12.60 0.62
C PRO A 174 24.39 -13.37 -0.23
N ILE A 175 23.37 -12.68 -0.71
CA ILE A 175 22.38 -13.24 -1.63
C ILE A 175 22.85 -13.17 -3.09
N PHE A 176 23.66 -12.17 -3.46
CA PHE A 176 24.24 -12.04 -4.79
C PHE A 176 25.69 -12.52 -4.81
N ASN A 177 26.05 -13.21 -5.86
CA ASN A 177 27.44 -13.62 -6.17
C ASN A 177 27.59 -14.02 -7.64
N GLU A 178 28.80 -14.31 -8.06
CA GLU A 178 29.14 -14.66 -9.45
C GLU A 178 28.48 -15.95 -9.98
N HIS A 179 27.91 -16.80 -9.12
CA HIS A 179 27.28 -18.07 -9.50
C HIS A 179 25.77 -18.00 -9.60
N ARG A 180 25.15 -16.89 -9.18
CA ARG A 180 23.70 -16.76 -9.13
C ARG A 180 23.18 -15.89 -10.25
N ARG A 181 22.04 -16.30 -10.81
CA ARG A 181 21.30 -15.52 -11.81
C ARG A 181 20.02 -14.98 -11.21
N THR A 182 19.67 -13.77 -11.64
CA THR A 182 18.47 -13.04 -11.19
C THR A 182 17.48 -12.92 -12.34
N LEU A 183 16.20 -13.03 -12.03
CA LEU A 183 15.10 -12.80 -12.97
C LEU A 183 14.87 -11.29 -13.14
N VAL A 184 14.86 -10.81 -14.38
CA VAL A 184 14.41 -9.46 -14.75
C VAL A 184 12.93 -9.58 -15.16
N LEU A 185 12.04 -9.25 -14.25
CA LEU A 185 10.59 -9.36 -14.41
C LEU A 185 9.89 -8.00 -14.28
N LEU A 186 10.27 -7.23 -13.26
CA LEU A 186 9.69 -5.92 -12.99
C LEU A 186 10.30 -4.84 -13.91
N PRO A 187 9.56 -3.74 -14.19
CA PRO A 187 10.02 -2.69 -15.09
C PRO A 187 11.31 -1.99 -14.61
N LEU A 188 12.30 -1.87 -15.50
CA LEU A 188 13.64 -1.36 -15.19
C LEU A 188 13.72 0.15 -14.92
N HIS A 189 12.66 0.92 -15.20
CA HIS A 189 12.63 2.34 -14.83
C HIS A 189 12.48 2.59 -13.31
N HIS A 190 12.21 1.55 -12.52
CA HIS A 190 12.19 1.63 -11.06
C HIS A 190 13.52 1.20 -10.45
N VAL A 191 13.91 1.84 -9.34
CA VAL A 191 15.20 1.58 -8.67
C VAL A 191 15.34 0.13 -8.20
N LEU A 192 14.29 -0.48 -7.63
CA LEU A 192 14.36 -1.83 -7.10
C LEU A 192 14.72 -2.87 -8.18
N PRO A 193 14.00 -3.00 -9.31
CA PRO A 193 14.40 -3.93 -10.37
C PRO A 193 15.69 -3.51 -11.08
N LEU A 194 15.92 -2.23 -11.31
CA LEU A 194 17.13 -1.77 -11.98
C LEU A 194 18.39 -2.15 -11.19
N VAL A 195 18.45 -1.77 -9.92
CA VAL A 195 19.61 -2.05 -9.07
C VAL A 195 19.66 -3.53 -8.70
N GLY A 196 18.53 -4.09 -8.20
CA GLY A 196 18.51 -5.46 -7.67
C GLY A 196 18.51 -6.55 -8.75
N SER A 197 17.85 -6.34 -9.91
CA SER A 197 17.75 -7.38 -10.93
C SER A 197 18.79 -7.24 -12.07
N VAL A 198 19.42 -6.07 -12.24
CA VAL A 198 20.39 -5.84 -13.33
C VAL A 198 21.75 -5.38 -12.80
N VAL A 199 21.81 -4.23 -12.13
CA VAL A 199 23.09 -3.59 -11.78
C VAL A 199 23.91 -4.47 -10.84
N VAL A 200 23.36 -4.86 -9.69
CA VAL A 200 24.07 -5.68 -8.69
C VAL A 200 24.49 -7.03 -9.25
N PRO A 201 23.62 -7.86 -9.87
CA PRO A 201 24.02 -9.14 -10.44
C PRO A 201 25.14 -9.00 -11.47
N ILE A 202 25.03 -8.07 -12.42
CA ILE A 202 26.04 -7.86 -13.47
C ILE A 202 27.39 -7.43 -12.87
N MET A 203 27.39 -6.52 -11.91
CA MET A 203 28.61 -6.03 -11.30
C MET A 203 29.33 -7.10 -10.44
N GLN A 204 28.56 -8.01 -9.84
CA GLN A 204 29.08 -9.15 -9.07
C GLN A 204 29.51 -10.34 -9.93
N GLY A 205 29.42 -10.22 -11.25
CA GLY A 205 29.76 -11.31 -12.17
C GLY A 205 28.71 -12.43 -12.15
N GLY A 206 27.51 -12.22 -11.65
CA GLY A 206 26.37 -13.13 -11.76
C GLY A 206 25.81 -13.16 -13.17
N GLY A 207 24.51 -13.28 -13.31
CA GLY A 207 23.84 -13.17 -14.60
C GLY A 207 22.39 -12.75 -14.41
N VAL A 208 21.77 -12.33 -15.50
CA VAL A 208 20.36 -11.97 -15.51
C VAL A 208 19.61 -12.72 -16.61
N ALA A 209 18.33 -13.01 -16.38
CA ALA A 209 17.46 -13.52 -17.44
C ALA A 209 16.23 -12.62 -17.57
N ILE A 210 15.98 -12.13 -18.77
CA ILE A 210 14.88 -11.23 -19.08
C ILE A 210 13.64 -12.08 -19.34
N CYS A 211 12.58 -11.85 -18.58
CA CYS A 211 11.28 -12.47 -18.78
C CYS A 211 10.49 -11.67 -19.82
N PRO A 212 9.96 -12.31 -20.88
CA PRO A 212 9.28 -11.60 -21.95
C PRO A 212 7.92 -11.01 -21.51
N SER A 213 7.25 -11.63 -20.53
CA SER A 213 5.99 -11.13 -20.00
C SER A 213 5.76 -11.56 -18.55
N MET A 214 4.74 -10.97 -17.91
CA MET A 214 4.28 -11.34 -16.56
C MET A 214 3.39 -12.59 -16.55
N SER A 215 3.25 -13.30 -17.68
CA SER A 215 2.44 -14.53 -17.75
C SER A 215 3.08 -15.66 -16.95
N GLY A 216 2.26 -16.50 -16.31
CA GLY A 216 2.77 -17.65 -15.56
C GLY A 216 3.65 -18.60 -16.40
N PRO A 217 3.27 -18.95 -17.64
CA PRO A 217 4.10 -19.76 -18.54
C PRO A 217 5.47 -19.14 -18.83
N ASP A 218 5.54 -17.86 -19.18
CA ASP A 218 6.80 -17.17 -19.48
C ASP A 218 7.72 -17.10 -18.28
N ILE A 219 7.15 -16.80 -17.10
CA ILE A 219 7.90 -16.81 -15.84
C ILE A 219 8.52 -18.19 -15.60
N MET A 220 7.71 -19.27 -15.71
CA MET A 220 8.19 -20.64 -15.46
C MET A 220 9.25 -21.09 -16.47
N ASP A 221 9.08 -20.76 -17.74
CA ASP A 221 10.07 -21.05 -18.78
C ASP A 221 11.39 -20.33 -18.52
N THR A 222 11.33 -19.01 -18.24
CA THR A 222 12.51 -18.20 -17.93
C THR A 222 13.22 -18.67 -16.66
N LEU A 223 12.49 -19.03 -15.61
CA LEU A 223 13.06 -19.58 -14.38
C LEU A 223 13.84 -20.88 -14.64
N SER A 224 13.29 -21.75 -15.51
CA SER A 224 13.90 -23.03 -15.84
C SER A 224 15.12 -22.87 -16.76
N ARG A 225 14.97 -22.19 -17.90
CA ARG A 225 16.06 -21.96 -18.88
C ARG A 225 17.20 -21.15 -18.30
N GLY A 226 16.85 -20.05 -17.60
CA GLY A 226 17.83 -19.17 -16.96
C GLY A 226 18.52 -19.79 -15.76
N LYS A 227 18.06 -20.92 -15.23
CA LYS A 227 18.54 -21.51 -13.97
C LYS A 227 18.59 -20.43 -12.87
N ILE A 228 17.46 -19.74 -12.68
CA ILE A 228 17.35 -18.56 -11.82
C ILE A 228 17.47 -18.96 -10.35
N ALA A 229 18.36 -18.28 -9.64
CA ALA A 229 18.57 -18.44 -8.20
C ALA A 229 17.87 -17.37 -7.37
N ILE A 230 17.68 -16.16 -7.92
CA ILE A 230 17.10 -15.01 -7.23
C ILE A 230 15.92 -14.49 -8.04
N MET A 231 14.76 -14.38 -7.38
CA MET A 231 13.55 -13.78 -7.95
C MET A 231 13.12 -12.61 -7.08
N ILE A 232 13.13 -11.39 -7.65
CA ILE A 232 12.67 -10.17 -6.99
C ILE A 232 11.26 -9.88 -7.48
N GLY A 233 10.35 -9.67 -6.55
CA GLY A 233 8.95 -9.40 -6.83
C GLY A 233 8.34 -8.40 -5.87
N VAL A 234 7.11 -8.02 -6.15
CA VAL A 234 6.24 -7.22 -5.28
C VAL A 234 5.24 -8.13 -4.56
N PRO A 235 4.63 -7.71 -3.44
CA PRO A 235 3.73 -8.54 -2.65
C PRO A 235 2.61 -9.21 -3.44
N ARG A 236 1.98 -8.52 -4.38
CA ARG A 236 0.91 -9.08 -5.24
C ARG A 236 1.39 -10.25 -6.11
N LEU A 237 2.62 -10.20 -6.59
CA LEU A 237 3.21 -11.34 -7.33
C LEU A 237 3.28 -12.57 -6.44
N TRP A 238 3.75 -12.41 -5.21
CA TRP A 238 3.85 -13.48 -4.21
C TRP A 238 2.49 -14.01 -3.79
N GLN A 239 1.51 -13.13 -3.61
CA GLN A 239 0.12 -13.49 -3.31
C GLN A 239 -0.50 -14.29 -4.45
N THR A 240 -0.38 -13.83 -5.71
CA THR A 240 -0.89 -14.51 -6.89
C THR A 240 -0.26 -15.90 -7.04
N LEU A 241 1.06 -16.00 -6.84
CA LEU A 241 1.79 -17.26 -6.88
C LEU A 241 1.30 -18.22 -5.78
N TYR A 242 1.18 -17.71 -4.54
CA TYR A 242 0.71 -18.49 -3.40
C TYR A 242 -0.71 -19.00 -3.61
N ASN A 243 -1.65 -18.14 -4.01
CA ASN A 243 -3.05 -18.50 -4.22
C ASN A 243 -3.20 -19.53 -5.34
N GLY A 244 -2.45 -19.37 -6.44
CA GLY A 244 -2.42 -20.34 -7.53
C GLY A 244 -1.91 -21.73 -7.12
N ILE A 245 -0.88 -21.78 -6.26
CA ILE A 245 -0.36 -23.05 -5.71
C ILE A 245 -1.33 -23.61 -4.67
N LYS A 246 -1.83 -22.77 -3.77
CA LYS A 246 -2.72 -23.15 -2.66
C LYS A 246 -4.02 -23.76 -3.18
N LYS A 247 -4.62 -23.20 -4.22
CA LYS A 247 -5.81 -23.76 -4.88
C LYS A 247 -5.58 -25.21 -5.37
N LYS A 248 -4.38 -25.51 -5.91
CA LYS A 248 -4.01 -26.87 -6.33
C LYS A 248 -3.75 -27.81 -5.16
N ILE A 249 -3.22 -27.30 -4.05
CA ILE A 249 -3.01 -28.08 -2.81
C ILE A 249 -4.34 -28.43 -2.17
N ASP A 250 -5.25 -27.46 -2.08
CA ASP A 250 -6.55 -27.64 -1.42
C ASP A 250 -7.52 -28.54 -2.21
N SER A 251 -7.29 -28.68 -3.52
CA SER A 251 -8.09 -29.60 -4.36
C SER A 251 -7.94 -31.09 -4.00
N LYS A 252 -6.86 -31.46 -3.27
CA LYS A 252 -6.61 -32.87 -2.88
C LYS A 252 -6.47 -32.97 -1.35
N PHE A 253 -7.19 -33.88 -0.75
CA PHE A 253 -7.19 -34.10 0.71
C PHE A 253 -5.78 -34.34 1.27
N VAL A 254 -4.99 -35.18 0.63
CA VAL A 254 -3.63 -35.54 1.11
C VAL A 254 -2.71 -34.33 1.09
N THR A 255 -2.67 -33.55 0.00
CA THR A 255 -1.80 -32.36 -0.10
C THR A 255 -2.21 -31.27 0.87
N ARG A 256 -3.53 -31.11 1.11
CA ARG A 256 -4.05 -30.18 2.13
C ARG A 256 -3.65 -30.60 3.54
N MET A 257 -3.71 -31.89 3.86
CA MET A 257 -3.28 -32.43 5.15
C MET A 257 -1.77 -32.25 5.37
N LEU A 258 -0.95 -32.57 4.34
CA LEU A 258 0.50 -32.34 4.37
C LEU A 258 0.84 -30.87 4.56
N PHE A 259 0.12 -29.96 3.90
CA PHE A 259 0.32 -28.52 4.07
C PHE A 259 0.05 -28.08 5.53
N LYS A 260 -1.09 -28.50 6.11
CA LYS A 260 -1.41 -28.22 7.51
C LYS A 260 -0.37 -28.78 8.47
N MET A 261 0.12 -29.98 8.20
CA MET A 261 1.17 -30.60 9.02
C MET A 261 2.48 -29.80 8.94
N CYS A 262 2.95 -29.44 7.73
CA CYS A 262 4.15 -28.63 7.54
C CYS A 262 4.01 -27.24 8.18
N ALA A 263 2.86 -26.59 8.05
CA ALA A 263 2.56 -25.32 8.70
C ALA A 263 2.67 -25.41 10.24
N ARG A 264 2.14 -26.49 10.83
CA ARG A 264 2.20 -26.70 12.28
C ARG A 264 3.61 -26.99 12.81
N ILE A 265 4.38 -27.83 12.06
CA ILE A 265 5.75 -28.19 12.44
C ILE A 265 6.72 -27.03 12.20
N ASN A 266 6.41 -26.16 11.24
CA ASN A 266 7.19 -24.97 10.84
C ASN A 266 8.69 -25.29 10.59
N SER A 267 8.98 -26.46 9.99
CA SER A 267 10.34 -26.91 9.69
C SER A 267 10.68 -26.64 8.22
N ARG A 268 11.65 -25.78 7.97
CA ARG A 268 12.15 -25.40 6.64
C ARG A 268 12.58 -26.63 5.80
N SER A 269 13.32 -27.54 6.43
CA SER A 269 13.82 -28.75 5.76
C SER A 269 12.69 -29.70 5.37
N LEU A 270 11.70 -29.89 6.28
CA LEU A 270 10.53 -30.72 6.02
C LEU A 270 9.68 -30.12 4.89
N SER A 271 9.39 -28.83 4.95
CA SER A 271 8.64 -28.11 3.91
C SER A 271 9.29 -28.23 2.52
N ARG A 272 10.60 -28.06 2.45
CA ARG A 272 11.37 -28.21 1.20
C ARG A 272 11.37 -29.63 0.67
N PHE A 273 11.37 -30.64 1.52
CA PHE A 273 11.25 -32.04 1.13
C PHE A 273 9.85 -32.37 0.63
N VAL A 274 8.82 -32.08 1.41
CA VAL A 274 7.42 -32.39 1.07
C VAL A 274 6.97 -31.68 -0.21
N PHE A 275 7.31 -30.40 -0.35
CA PHE A 275 6.91 -29.58 -1.51
C PHE A 275 8.02 -29.41 -2.56
N GLN A 276 8.95 -30.38 -2.66
CA GLN A 276 10.00 -30.38 -3.68
C GLN A 276 9.44 -30.23 -5.11
N SER A 277 8.26 -30.78 -5.37
CA SER A 277 7.58 -30.66 -6.67
C SER A 277 7.24 -29.21 -7.05
N VAL A 278 6.91 -28.35 -6.07
CA VAL A 278 6.65 -26.93 -6.29
C VAL A 278 7.95 -26.26 -6.75
N ARG A 279 9.05 -26.47 -6.04
CA ARG A 279 10.37 -25.93 -6.40
C ARG A 279 10.86 -26.41 -7.77
N LYS A 280 10.66 -27.70 -8.09
CA LYS A 280 10.99 -28.25 -9.41
C LYS A 280 10.23 -27.57 -10.53
N LYS A 281 8.92 -27.30 -10.35
CA LYS A 281 8.11 -26.56 -11.31
C LYS A 281 8.57 -25.12 -11.48
N MET A 282 9.13 -24.50 -10.44
CA MET A 282 9.77 -23.17 -10.50
C MET A 282 11.22 -23.24 -11.00
N GLY A 283 11.57 -24.18 -11.87
CA GLY A 283 12.90 -24.33 -12.46
C GLY A 283 13.93 -25.04 -11.58
N GLY A 284 13.63 -25.36 -10.32
CA GLY A 284 14.47 -26.15 -9.41
C GLY A 284 15.70 -25.44 -8.83
N HIS A 285 16.03 -24.25 -9.29
CA HIS A 285 17.24 -23.49 -8.94
C HIS A 285 17.01 -22.32 -7.97
N ILE A 286 15.74 -21.92 -7.71
CA ILE A 286 15.42 -20.79 -6.83
C ILE A 286 16.00 -21.05 -5.43
N THR A 287 16.82 -20.11 -4.99
CA THR A 287 17.43 -20.08 -3.66
C THR A 287 16.81 -18.99 -2.80
N TYR A 288 16.58 -17.82 -3.40
CA TYR A 288 16.04 -16.64 -2.72
C TYR A 288 14.87 -16.05 -3.50
N CYS A 289 13.78 -15.86 -2.78
CA CYS A 289 12.65 -15.02 -3.18
C CYS A 289 12.77 -13.69 -2.41
N VAL A 290 12.65 -12.57 -3.09
CA VAL A 290 12.77 -11.25 -2.47
C VAL A 290 11.48 -10.48 -2.71
N SER A 291 10.90 -9.90 -1.66
CA SER A 291 9.74 -9.03 -1.73
C SER A 291 10.13 -7.60 -1.34
N GLY A 292 9.76 -6.63 -2.16
CA GLY A 292 10.01 -5.22 -1.88
C GLY A 292 8.94 -4.31 -2.50
N GLY A 293 9.03 -3.01 -2.20
CA GLY A 293 8.12 -1.98 -2.73
C GLY A 293 6.83 -1.77 -1.93
N ALA A 294 6.35 -2.78 -1.21
CA ALA A 294 5.25 -2.70 -0.25
C ALA A 294 5.39 -3.82 0.80
N ALA A 295 4.63 -3.75 1.89
CA ALA A 295 4.62 -4.79 2.92
C ALA A 295 4.03 -6.10 2.38
N LEU A 296 4.71 -7.23 2.64
CA LEU A 296 4.18 -8.55 2.33
C LEU A 296 3.24 -9.00 3.45
N ASP A 297 2.09 -9.53 3.07
CA ASP A 297 1.18 -10.12 4.04
C ASP A 297 1.85 -11.27 4.79
N ARG A 298 1.72 -11.25 6.12
CA ARG A 298 2.32 -12.26 7.00
C ARG A 298 1.79 -13.67 6.72
N GLU A 299 0.50 -13.82 6.42
CA GLU A 299 -0.13 -15.12 6.13
C GLU A 299 0.40 -15.68 4.81
N ILE A 300 0.55 -14.81 3.79
CA ILE A 300 1.16 -15.18 2.51
C ILE A 300 2.63 -15.59 2.71
N GLY A 301 3.40 -14.81 3.46
CA GLY A 301 4.79 -15.13 3.80
C GLY A 301 4.93 -16.48 4.53
N CYS A 302 4.11 -16.73 5.55
CA CYS A 302 4.04 -18.01 6.24
C CYS A 302 3.61 -19.16 5.34
N GLY A 303 2.63 -18.91 4.46
CA GLY A 303 2.16 -19.88 3.49
C GLY A 303 3.22 -20.29 2.47
N LEU A 304 3.94 -19.33 1.90
CA LEU A 304 5.08 -19.56 0.99
C LEU A 304 6.21 -20.33 1.69
N ARG A 305 6.53 -19.96 2.92
CA ARG A 305 7.51 -20.70 3.74
C ARG A 305 7.08 -22.15 3.96
N THR A 306 5.80 -22.39 4.21
CA THR A 306 5.23 -23.75 4.32
C THR A 306 5.38 -24.56 3.02
N LEU A 307 5.42 -23.89 1.86
CA LEU A 307 5.71 -24.47 0.55
C LEU A 307 7.21 -24.68 0.29
N GLY A 308 8.08 -24.29 1.23
CA GLY A 308 9.52 -24.36 1.09
C GLY A 308 10.13 -23.19 0.31
N LEU A 309 9.37 -22.12 0.09
CA LEU A 309 9.78 -20.86 -0.54
C LEU A 309 9.93 -19.79 0.54
N ASP A 310 11.17 -19.50 0.92
CA ASP A 310 11.45 -18.43 1.88
C ASP A 310 11.52 -17.09 1.15
N VAL A 311 10.68 -16.14 1.56
CA VAL A 311 10.68 -14.79 1.02
C VAL A 311 11.43 -13.87 1.98
N LEU A 312 12.46 -13.21 1.46
CA LEU A 312 13.23 -12.18 2.13
C LEU A 312 12.53 -10.84 1.86
N GLU A 313 12.14 -10.14 2.91
CA GLU A 313 11.51 -8.84 2.79
C GLU A 313 12.56 -7.73 2.82
N GLY A 314 12.47 -6.80 1.88
CA GLY A 314 13.30 -5.61 1.81
C GLY A 314 12.44 -4.36 2.00
N TYR A 315 12.88 -3.49 2.91
CA TYR A 315 12.31 -2.17 3.10
C TYR A 315 13.24 -1.10 2.57
N GLY A 316 12.63 -0.13 1.92
CA GLY A 316 13.33 1.02 1.40
C GLY A 316 12.50 1.82 0.40
N MET A 317 13.15 2.78 -0.24
CA MET A 317 12.56 3.72 -1.17
C MET A 317 13.58 4.19 -2.18
N THR A 318 13.15 4.87 -3.23
CA THR A 318 14.06 5.36 -4.27
C THR A 318 15.15 6.26 -3.69
N GLU A 319 14.80 7.07 -2.71
CA GLU A 319 15.68 7.99 -1.98
C GLU A 319 16.75 7.28 -1.13
N ALA A 320 16.67 5.94 -1.00
CA ALA A 320 17.65 5.11 -0.27
C ALA A 320 18.36 4.05 -1.15
N SER A 321 18.27 4.10 -2.47
CA SER A 321 19.05 3.41 -3.52
C SER A 321 18.98 1.86 -3.65
N PRO A 322 17.94 1.11 -3.37
CA PRO A 322 16.69 1.42 -2.69
C PRO A 322 16.60 0.98 -1.22
N ILE A 323 17.57 0.22 -0.68
CA ILE A 323 17.40 -0.58 0.54
C ILE A 323 17.83 0.19 1.80
N ILE A 324 16.96 0.21 2.81
CA ILE A 324 17.24 0.65 4.18
C ILE A 324 17.44 -0.57 5.08
N ALA A 325 16.48 -1.50 5.08
CA ALA A 325 16.53 -2.72 5.87
C ALA A 325 16.24 -3.95 5.01
N PHE A 326 16.80 -5.09 5.39
CA PHE A 326 16.66 -6.33 4.63
C PHE A 326 16.69 -7.56 5.54
N THR A 327 15.80 -8.52 5.28
CA THR A 327 15.75 -9.80 5.99
C THR A 327 17.00 -10.63 5.73
N ARG A 328 17.62 -11.18 6.79
CA ARG A 328 18.75 -12.11 6.68
C ARG A 328 18.22 -13.52 6.36
N PRO A 329 18.94 -14.30 5.53
CA PRO A 329 18.51 -15.66 5.13
C PRO A 329 18.36 -16.65 6.28
N ASP A 330 19.02 -16.40 7.40
CA ASP A 330 18.98 -17.20 8.64
C ASP A 330 17.98 -16.67 9.69
N ASP A 331 17.47 -15.43 9.49
CA ASP A 331 16.52 -14.76 10.41
C ASP A 331 15.29 -14.24 9.65
N ILE A 332 14.50 -15.18 9.09
CA ILE A 332 13.31 -14.86 8.30
C ILE A 332 12.08 -14.88 9.20
N ILE A 333 11.46 -13.71 9.37
CA ILE A 333 10.20 -13.53 10.09
C ILE A 333 9.21 -12.88 9.12
N PRO A 334 8.18 -13.58 8.64
CA PRO A 334 7.19 -13.01 7.73
C PRO A 334 6.48 -11.79 8.34
N GLY A 335 6.39 -10.70 7.56
CA GLY A 335 5.87 -9.41 8.01
C GLY A 335 6.90 -8.53 8.71
N CYS A 336 8.18 -8.93 8.68
CA CYS A 336 9.30 -8.16 9.22
C CYS A 336 10.30 -7.85 8.10
N CYS A 337 10.69 -6.59 7.97
CA CYS A 337 11.64 -6.14 6.94
C CYS A 337 13.12 -6.47 7.26
N GLY A 338 13.37 -7.20 8.35
CA GLY A 338 14.72 -7.52 8.81
C GLY A 338 15.43 -6.33 9.44
N LYS A 339 16.75 -6.42 9.56
CA LYS A 339 17.58 -5.38 10.17
C LYS A 339 18.03 -4.35 9.14
N PRO A 340 18.31 -3.10 9.53
CA PRO A 340 18.98 -2.14 8.67
C PRO A 340 20.25 -2.74 8.04
N LEU A 341 20.63 -2.29 6.85
CA LEU A 341 21.93 -2.63 6.31
C LEU A 341 23.01 -2.06 7.25
N PRO A 342 24.15 -2.74 7.44
CA PRO A 342 25.14 -2.35 8.44
C PRO A 342 25.73 -0.95 8.28
N SER A 343 25.76 -0.42 7.06
CA SER A 343 26.14 0.95 6.77
C SER A 343 25.03 2.00 6.99
N VAL A 344 23.83 1.54 7.40
CA VAL A 344 22.64 2.39 7.56
C VAL A 344 22.28 2.52 9.04
N ASP A 345 22.34 3.73 9.55
CA ASP A 345 21.79 4.08 10.86
C ASP A 345 20.29 4.36 10.70
N CYS A 346 19.48 3.56 11.39
CA CYS A 346 18.02 3.63 11.32
C CYS A 346 17.45 3.94 12.71
N LYS A 347 16.64 4.97 12.80
CA LYS A 347 16.01 5.44 14.05
C LYS A 347 14.51 5.66 13.86
N ILE A 348 13.78 5.62 14.97
CA ILE A 348 12.38 6.03 15.03
C ILE A 348 12.30 7.42 15.66
N ILE A 349 11.83 8.40 14.88
CA ILE A 349 11.64 9.78 15.33
C ILE A 349 10.15 10.10 15.23
N ASN A 350 9.48 10.34 16.34
CA ASN A 350 8.02 10.58 16.41
C ASN A 350 7.17 9.50 15.72
N GLY A 351 7.60 8.23 15.82
CA GLY A 351 6.93 7.10 15.16
C GLY A 351 7.30 6.90 13.69
N GLU A 352 8.06 7.81 13.08
CA GLU A 352 8.54 7.74 11.71
C GLU A 352 9.90 7.02 11.65
N ILE A 353 10.06 6.17 10.63
CA ILE A 353 11.33 5.53 10.33
C ILE A 353 12.23 6.55 9.62
N CYS A 354 13.38 6.86 10.23
CA CYS A 354 14.39 7.75 9.66
C CYS A 354 15.68 6.97 9.42
N ALA A 355 16.34 7.22 8.30
CA ALA A 355 17.54 6.49 7.90
C ALA A 355 18.67 7.44 7.47
N LYS A 356 19.90 7.10 7.87
CA LYS A 356 21.12 7.82 7.49
C LYS A 356 22.18 6.81 7.05
N GLY A 357 22.83 7.07 5.94
CA GLY A 357 23.89 6.19 5.43
C GLY A 357 24.37 6.59 4.05
N PRO A 358 25.40 5.92 3.55
CA PRO A 358 25.97 6.18 2.21
C PRO A 358 25.01 5.79 1.07
N ASN A 359 23.93 5.09 1.36
CA ASN A 359 22.86 4.71 0.43
C ASN A 359 21.84 5.84 0.20
N ILE A 360 21.84 6.91 1.02
CA ILE A 360 20.86 7.98 0.93
C ILE A 360 21.17 8.90 -0.25
N MET A 361 20.14 9.29 -0.98
CA MET A 361 20.22 10.14 -2.18
C MET A 361 20.97 11.45 -1.95
N LYS A 362 21.42 12.07 -3.03
CA LYS A 362 21.98 13.43 -3.01
C LYS A 362 20.92 14.51 -2.81
N GLY A 363 19.67 14.19 -3.08
CA GLY A 363 18.53 15.10 -3.05
C GLY A 363 17.66 14.96 -4.29
N TYR A 364 16.62 15.79 -4.36
CA TYR A 364 15.77 15.89 -5.54
C TYR A 364 16.36 16.88 -6.55
N TYR A 365 16.36 16.48 -7.83
CA TYR A 365 16.89 17.30 -8.92
C TYR A 365 16.11 18.60 -9.07
N ASN A 366 16.81 19.74 -9.07
CA ASN A 366 16.24 21.10 -9.12
C ASN A 366 15.19 21.40 -8.02
N ARG A 367 15.20 20.70 -6.88
CA ARG A 367 14.23 20.85 -5.79
C ARG A 367 14.93 20.94 -4.41
N PRO A 368 15.68 22.00 -4.12
CA PRO A 368 16.42 22.12 -2.86
C PRO A 368 15.51 22.23 -1.64
N GLU A 369 14.37 22.94 -1.75
CA GLU A 369 13.42 23.10 -0.66
C GLU A 369 12.77 21.78 -0.28
N GLU A 370 12.27 21.03 -1.27
CA GLU A 370 11.68 19.72 -1.06
C GLU A 370 12.71 18.67 -0.59
N THR A 371 13.98 18.86 -0.93
CA THR A 371 15.07 18.05 -0.39
C THR A 371 15.25 18.32 1.10
N ALA A 372 15.21 19.58 1.52
CA ALA A 372 15.35 19.98 2.93
C ALA A 372 14.14 19.54 3.79
N GLU A 373 12.98 19.31 3.18
CA GLU A 373 11.81 18.75 3.89
C GLU A 373 12.01 17.29 4.30
N VAL A 374 12.82 16.52 3.56
CA VAL A 374 13.00 15.08 3.78
C VAL A 374 14.40 14.70 4.28
N LEU A 375 15.41 15.54 4.07
CA LEU A 375 16.75 15.38 4.60
C LEU A 375 17.00 16.42 5.68
N ASP A 376 17.10 16.00 6.93
CA ASP A 376 17.36 16.89 8.04
C ASP A 376 18.83 17.36 8.11
N SER A 377 19.11 18.32 9.01
CA SER A 377 20.45 18.87 9.22
C SER A 377 21.48 17.85 9.71
N ASP A 378 21.02 16.76 10.33
CA ASP A 378 21.86 15.67 10.82
C ASP A 378 22.12 14.61 9.75
N GLY A 379 21.50 14.74 8.57
CA GLY A 379 21.62 13.86 7.40
C GLY A 379 20.73 12.61 7.47
N TYR A 380 19.66 12.64 8.27
CA TYR A 380 18.65 11.59 8.24
C TYR A 380 17.61 11.87 7.16
N LEU A 381 17.29 10.84 6.40
CA LEU A 381 16.15 10.81 5.51
C LEU A 381 14.89 10.47 6.31
N HIS A 382 13.94 11.39 6.31
CA HIS A 382 12.57 11.19 6.78
C HIS A 382 11.78 10.44 5.72
N THR A 383 11.48 9.16 5.99
CA THR A 383 10.90 8.28 4.95
C THR A 383 9.41 8.51 4.69
N GLY A 384 8.72 9.14 5.62
CA GLY A 384 7.27 9.24 5.64
C GLY A 384 6.57 7.93 6.01
N ASP A 385 7.33 6.86 6.30
CA ASP A 385 6.79 5.58 6.75
C ASP A 385 6.83 5.49 8.28
N LEU A 386 5.74 5.04 8.88
CA LEU A 386 5.64 4.80 10.31
C LEU A 386 6.07 3.37 10.64
N GLY A 387 6.70 3.20 11.79
CA GLY A 387 7.15 1.89 12.21
C GLY A 387 7.86 1.89 13.56
N TYR A 388 8.41 0.72 13.89
CA TYR A 388 9.21 0.54 15.09
C TYR A 388 10.36 -0.43 14.85
N LEU A 389 11.33 -0.39 15.75
CA LEU A 389 12.39 -1.37 15.87
C LEU A 389 12.09 -2.28 17.07
N ASP A 390 12.22 -3.61 16.89
CA ASP A 390 12.14 -4.53 18.02
C ASP A 390 13.46 -4.55 18.82
N GLU A 391 13.50 -5.36 19.89
CA GLU A 391 14.67 -5.48 20.78
C GLU A 391 15.92 -5.97 20.06
N GLU A 392 15.77 -6.71 18.95
CA GLU A 392 16.87 -7.17 18.11
C GLU A 392 17.23 -6.18 16.97
N GLY A 393 16.56 -5.05 16.91
CA GLY A 393 16.78 -4.00 15.91
C GLY A 393 16.20 -4.32 14.54
N ARG A 394 15.13 -5.13 14.47
CA ARG A 394 14.41 -5.40 13.22
C ARG A 394 13.36 -4.35 12.97
N VAL A 395 13.19 -3.97 11.71
CA VAL A 395 12.25 -2.94 11.26
C VAL A 395 10.88 -3.55 10.98
N TYR A 396 9.85 -2.96 11.56
CA TYR A 396 8.44 -3.26 11.30
C TYR A 396 7.74 -1.98 10.81
N ILE A 397 7.09 -2.06 9.65
CA ILE A 397 6.32 -0.95 9.08
C ILE A 397 4.89 -1.08 9.58
N THR A 398 4.32 0.02 10.06
CA THR A 398 2.94 0.08 10.54
C THR A 398 2.02 0.91 9.65
N GLY A 399 2.57 1.79 8.80
CA GLY A 399 1.80 2.61 7.87
C GLY A 399 2.61 3.73 7.26
N ARG A 400 1.89 4.74 6.70
CA ARG A 400 2.49 5.95 6.13
C ARG A 400 1.91 7.20 6.75
N THR A 401 2.74 8.17 7.07
CA THR A 401 2.34 9.45 7.68
C THR A 401 1.31 10.18 6.81
N LYS A 402 1.53 10.23 5.49
CA LYS A 402 0.66 10.93 4.53
C LYS A 402 -0.62 10.17 4.14
N GLU A 403 -0.71 8.89 4.49
CA GLU A 403 -1.89 8.06 4.22
C GLU A 403 -2.80 7.93 5.44
N ILE A 404 -2.38 8.46 6.60
CA ILE A 404 -3.22 8.47 7.79
C ILE A 404 -4.44 9.36 7.56
N ILE A 405 -5.61 8.79 7.77
CA ILE A 405 -6.85 9.55 7.87
C ILE A 405 -6.95 10.08 9.30
N VAL A 406 -6.98 11.40 9.43
CA VAL A 406 -7.17 12.07 10.72
C VAL A 406 -8.63 12.50 10.81
N LEU A 407 -9.39 11.83 11.66
CA LEU A 407 -10.81 12.14 11.89
C LEU A 407 -10.94 13.42 12.74
N SER A 408 -12.10 14.06 12.70
CA SER A 408 -12.40 15.31 13.46
C SER A 408 -12.22 15.14 14.98
N ASN A 409 -12.41 13.92 15.49
CA ASN A 409 -12.20 13.58 16.90
C ASN A 409 -10.69 13.36 17.26
N GLY A 410 -9.76 13.66 16.35
CA GLY A 410 -8.31 13.52 16.53
C GLY A 410 -7.79 12.09 16.49
N LYS A 411 -8.64 11.09 16.15
CA LYS A 411 -8.19 9.70 15.99
C LYS A 411 -7.55 9.49 14.63
N ASN A 412 -6.42 8.80 14.64
CA ASN A 412 -5.69 8.41 13.43
C ASN A 412 -6.14 7.03 12.97
N VAL A 413 -6.53 6.94 11.71
CA VAL A 413 -6.93 5.68 11.06
C VAL A 413 -5.94 5.38 9.94
N GLN A 414 -5.42 4.17 9.93
CA GLN A 414 -4.57 3.68 8.85
C GLN A 414 -5.44 2.91 7.84
N PRO A 415 -5.68 3.44 6.63
CA PRO A 415 -6.52 2.79 5.64
C PRO A 415 -6.10 1.36 5.33
N PHE A 416 -4.80 1.12 5.20
CA PHE A 416 -4.24 -0.18 4.88
C PHE A 416 -4.70 -1.30 5.84
N GLU A 417 -4.80 -1.03 7.16
CA GLU A 417 -5.26 -2.03 8.12
C GLU A 417 -6.72 -2.46 7.86
N ILE A 418 -7.53 -1.51 7.40
CA ILE A 418 -8.95 -1.74 7.11
C ILE A 418 -9.07 -2.48 5.78
N GLU A 419 -8.42 -1.97 4.74
CA GLU A 419 -8.38 -2.55 3.40
C GLU A 419 -7.98 -4.02 3.44
N TYR A 420 -6.91 -4.31 4.17
CA TYR A 420 -6.43 -5.67 4.39
C TYR A 420 -7.48 -6.59 5.02
N LYS A 421 -8.24 -6.09 6.02
CA LYS A 421 -9.30 -6.87 6.65
C LYS A 421 -10.49 -7.10 5.72
N LEU A 422 -10.83 -6.13 4.87
CA LEU A 422 -11.89 -6.25 3.88
C LEU A 422 -11.50 -7.23 2.76
N GLU A 423 -10.25 -7.23 2.32
CA GLU A 423 -9.74 -8.14 1.29
C GLU A 423 -9.65 -9.61 1.77
N LYS A 424 -9.73 -9.87 3.08
CA LYS A 424 -9.85 -11.26 3.62
C LYS A 424 -11.15 -11.97 3.23
N TYR A 425 -12.17 -11.24 2.81
CA TYR A 425 -13.39 -11.82 2.23
C TYR A 425 -13.15 -12.18 0.75
N GLU A 426 -12.13 -13.03 0.48
CA GLU A 426 -11.63 -13.36 -0.86
C GLU A 426 -12.68 -13.90 -1.85
N ASP A 427 -13.79 -14.46 -1.36
CA ASP A 427 -14.92 -14.92 -2.14
C ASP A 427 -15.81 -13.77 -2.65
N LYS A 428 -15.71 -12.57 -2.07
CA LYS A 428 -16.58 -11.41 -2.32
C LYS A 428 -15.82 -10.18 -2.76
N VAL A 429 -14.67 -9.92 -2.16
CA VAL A 429 -13.85 -8.73 -2.38
C VAL A 429 -12.61 -9.09 -3.19
N LYS A 430 -12.42 -8.46 -4.35
CA LYS A 430 -11.21 -8.58 -5.16
C LYS A 430 -10.16 -7.56 -4.71
N GLU A 431 -10.57 -6.30 -4.52
CA GLU A 431 -9.73 -5.19 -4.04
C GLU A 431 -10.58 -4.26 -3.16
N ALA A 432 -9.95 -3.64 -2.19
CA ALA A 432 -10.56 -2.62 -1.35
C ALA A 432 -9.66 -1.40 -1.22
N ALA A 433 -10.26 -0.21 -1.14
CA ALA A 433 -9.58 1.02 -0.75
C ALA A 433 -10.46 1.79 0.23
N VAL A 434 -9.85 2.44 1.21
CA VAL A 434 -10.54 3.23 2.22
C VAL A 434 -10.11 4.68 2.12
N ILE A 435 -11.09 5.57 2.06
CA ILE A 435 -10.90 7.02 2.01
C ILE A 435 -11.80 7.71 3.03
N GLN A 436 -11.51 8.96 3.30
CA GLN A 436 -12.35 9.83 4.10
C GLN A 436 -13.30 10.63 3.21
N LYS A 437 -14.58 10.61 3.52
CA LYS A 437 -15.59 11.48 2.92
C LYS A 437 -16.30 12.26 4.03
N GLY A 438 -16.01 13.55 4.13
CA GLY A 438 -16.39 14.33 5.30
C GLY A 438 -15.71 13.80 6.56
N ASP A 439 -16.45 13.44 7.58
CA ASP A 439 -15.94 12.85 8.83
C ASP A 439 -16.12 11.32 8.92
N MET A 440 -16.45 10.69 7.81
CA MET A 440 -16.77 9.26 7.72
C MET A 440 -15.74 8.52 6.88
N LEU A 441 -15.50 7.24 7.21
CA LEU A 441 -14.73 6.32 6.39
C LEU A 441 -15.64 5.70 5.32
N CYS A 442 -15.19 5.77 4.07
CA CYS A 442 -15.84 5.16 2.93
C CYS A 442 -14.95 4.04 2.35
N ALA A 443 -15.50 2.86 2.09
CA ALA A 443 -14.82 1.79 1.39
C ALA A 443 -15.19 1.79 -0.10
N ILE A 444 -14.19 1.83 -0.97
CA ILE A 444 -14.34 1.55 -2.40
C ILE A 444 -14.00 0.08 -2.58
N ILE A 445 -14.96 -0.73 -3.02
CA ILE A 445 -14.78 -2.17 -3.15
C ILE A 445 -14.91 -2.59 -4.61
N VAL A 446 -13.91 -3.31 -5.09
CA VAL A 446 -13.97 -4.07 -6.34
C VAL A 446 -14.45 -5.48 -5.99
N PRO A 447 -15.69 -5.85 -6.36
CA PRO A 447 -16.20 -7.17 -6.03
C PRO A 447 -15.57 -8.26 -6.90
N GLN A 448 -15.55 -9.50 -6.41
CA GLN A 448 -15.23 -10.67 -7.22
C GLN A 448 -16.28 -10.85 -8.33
N GLU A 449 -15.85 -11.22 -9.53
CA GLU A 449 -16.77 -11.46 -10.66
C GLU A 449 -17.81 -12.56 -10.34
N SER A 450 -17.37 -13.63 -9.68
CA SER A 450 -18.24 -14.73 -9.27
C SER A 450 -19.29 -14.33 -8.24
N PHE A 451 -19.02 -13.32 -7.43
CA PHE A 451 -19.92 -12.80 -6.41
C PHE A 451 -20.93 -11.81 -6.99
N SER A 452 -20.51 -11.00 -7.96
CA SER A 452 -21.29 -9.87 -8.50
C SER A 452 -21.94 -10.15 -9.86
N GLN A 453 -21.85 -11.38 -10.37
CA GLN A 453 -22.38 -11.78 -11.68
C GLN A 453 -23.91 -11.64 -11.72
N ASN A 454 -24.41 -10.93 -12.76
CA ASN A 454 -25.84 -10.66 -12.99
C ASN A 454 -26.53 -9.78 -11.93
N MET A 455 -25.77 -9.03 -11.12
CA MET A 455 -26.30 -8.07 -10.13
C MET A 455 -26.02 -6.64 -10.55
N THR A 456 -26.93 -5.74 -10.21
CA THR A 456 -26.74 -4.29 -10.31
C THR A 456 -25.75 -3.81 -9.23
N ASP A 457 -25.20 -2.61 -9.38
CA ASP A 457 -24.29 -2.06 -8.38
C ASP A 457 -24.97 -1.84 -7.03
N ALA A 458 -26.24 -1.46 -7.02
CA ALA A 458 -27.03 -1.31 -5.81
C ALA A 458 -27.24 -2.63 -5.05
N GLU A 459 -27.56 -3.72 -5.78
CA GLU A 459 -27.71 -5.05 -5.17
C GLU A 459 -26.38 -5.57 -4.61
N VAL A 460 -25.27 -5.34 -5.33
CA VAL A 460 -23.94 -5.72 -4.86
C VAL A 460 -23.51 -4.89 -3.65
N GLU A 461 -23.81 -3.59 -3.64
CA GLU A 461 -23.52 -2.69 -2.52
C GLU A 461 -24.26 -3.13 -1.25
N GLU A 462 -25.58 -3.42 -1.34
CA GLU A 462 -26.35 -3.91 -0.22
C GLU A 462 -25.83 -5.25 0.30
N LEU A 463 -25.49 -6.17 -0.61
CA LEU A 463 -24.97 -7.46 -0.23
C LEU A 463 -23.58 -7.37 0.42
N LEU A 464 -22.71 -6.47 -0.06
CA LEU A 464 -21.41 -6.19 0.54
C LEU A 464 -21.56 -5.53 1.92
N LYS A 465 -22.48 -4.58 2.08
CA LYS A 465 -22.79 -3.97 3.39
C LYS A 465 -23.11 -5.06 4.40
N ARG A 466 -24.07 -5.93 4.09
CA ARG A 466 -24.53 -6.98 4.98
C ARG A 466 -23.49 -8.08 5.25
N THR A 467 -22.73 -8.51 4.23
CA THR A 467 -21.90 -9.72 4.33
C THR A 467 -20.40 -9.46 4.54
N VAL A 468 -19.96 -8.22 4.40
CA VAL A 468 -18.56 -7.80 4.55
C VAL A 468 -18.43 -6.67 5.57
N ILE A 469 -19.16 -5.57 5.38
CA ILE A 469 -18.98 -4.37 6.20
C ILE A 469 -19.56 -4.52 7.61
N GLU A 470 -20.77 -5.01 7.76
CA GLU A 470 -21.35 -5.24 9.09
C GLU A 470 -20.51 -6.18 9.96
N PRO A 471 -20.07 -7.38 9.48
CA PRO A 471 -19.18 -8.23 10.24
C PRO A 471 -17.83 -7.55 10.56
N TYR A 472 -17.29 -6.75 9.63
CA TYR A 472 -16.10 -5.97 9.88
C TYR A 472 -16.35 -4.92 10.97
N ASN A 473 -17.43 -4.12 10.87
CA ASN A 473 -17.78 -3.05 11.81
C ASN A 473 -18.02 -3.57 13.24
N LEU A 474 -18.56 -4.78 13.39
CA LEU A 474 -18.71 -5.45 14.67
C LEU A 474 -17.36 -5.85 15.32
N SER A 475 -16.31 -5.98 14.51
CA SER A 475 -14.99 -6.43 14.98
C SER A 475 -14.02 -5.30 15.32
N VAL A 476 -14.41 -4.04 15.13
CA VAL A 476 -13.52 -2.87 15.25
C VAL A 476 -14.10 -1.78 16.15
N SER A 477 -13.22 -0.88 16.61
CA SER A 477 -13.64 0.31 17.37
C SER A 477 -14.44 1.27 16.50
N ASN A 478 -15.36 2.04 17.10
CA ASN A 478 -16.28 2.94 16.40
C ASN A 478 -15.62 3.87 15.39
N TYR A 479 -14.45 4.42 15.71
CA TYR A 479 -13.73 5.33 14.82
C TYR A 479 -13.09 4.64 13.58
N LYS A 480 -13.06 3.30 13.54
CA LYS A 480 -12.59 2.51 12.39
C LYS A 480 -13.74 1.91 11.58
N LYS A 481 -14.99 2.17 11.94
CA LYS A 481 -16.15 1.66 11.21
C LYS A 481 -16.27 2.29 9.83
N ILE A 482 -16.60 1.48 8.85
CA ILE A 482 -16.94 1.92 7.50
C ILE A 482 -18.41 2.33 7.49
N MET A 483 -18.65 3.58 7.13
CA MET A 483 -19.99 4.17 7.14
C MET A 483 -20.64 4.18 5.77
N SER A 484 -19.88 4.07 4.68
CA SER A 484 -20.41 3.97 3.33
C SER A 484 -19.56 3.05 2.46
N VAL A 485 -20.21 2.40 1.50
CA VAL A 485 -19.59 1.49 0.53
C VAL A 485 -19.85 2.01 -0.86
N PHE A 486 -18.84 1.88 -1.68
CA PHE A 486 -18.90 2.24 -3.08
C PHE A 486 -18.40 1.07 -3.93
N VAL A 487 -19.25 0.57 -4.84
CA VAL A 487 -18.92 -0.52 -5.74
C VAL A 487 -18.21 0.04 -6.98
N TYR A 488 -16.99 -0.47 -7.25
CA TYR A 488 -16.22 -0.12 -8.43
C TYR A 488 -15.93 -1.38 -9.26
N ARG A 489 -16.35 -1.38 -10.54
CA ARG A 489 -16.27 -2.59 -11.39
C ARG A 489 -14.93 -2.76 -12.10
N LYS A 490 -14.11 -1.73 -12.13
CA LYS A 490 -12.77 -1.78 -12.75
C LYS A 490 -11.71 -2.01 -11.67
N GLU A 491 -10.50 -2.31 -12.06
CA GLU A 491 -9.37 -2.38 -11.10
C GLU A 491 -9.05 -1.00 -10.54
N LEU A 492 -8.69 -0.94 -9.26
CA LEU A 492 -8.29 0.30 -8.61
C LEU A 492 -7.01 0.87 -9.27
N PRO A 493 -6.88 2.20 -9.35
CA PRO A 493 -5.71 2.83 -9.95
C PRO A 493 -4.44 2.49 -9.16
N ARG A 494 -3.53 1.75 -9.79
CA ARG A 494 -2.25 1.33 -9.21
C ARG A 494 -1.08 1.70 -10.10
N THR A 495 0.09 1.82 -9.50
CA THR A 495 1.35 1.90 -10.24
C THR A 495 1.73 0.49 -10.75
N LYS A 496 2.71 0.40 -11.67
CA LYS A 496 3.23 -0.90 -12.13
C LYS A 496 3.91 -1.74 -11.03
N LEU A 497 4.31 -1.15 -9.93
CA LEU A 497 4.74 -1.85 -8.72
C LEU A 497 3.56 -2.14 -7.79
N ASP A 498 2.34 -2.07 -8.31
CA ASP A 498 1.08 -2.40 -7.62
C ASP A 498 0.74 -1.48 -6.43
N LYS A 499 1.37 -0.32 -6.35
CA LYS A 499 1.06 0.66 -5.31
C LYS A 499 -0.20 1.44 -5.66
N LEU A 500 -1.17 1.47 -4.74
CA LEU A 500 -2.44 2.20 -4.90
C LEU A 500 -2.19 3.70 -5.05
N GLN A 501 -2.76 4.30 -6.10
CA GLN A 501 -2.70 5.74 -6.37
C GLN A 501 -3.85 6.46 -5.66
N ARG A 502 -3.75 6.63 -4.33
CA ARG A 502 -4.82 7.15 -3.47
C ARG A 502 -5.35 8.51 -3.89
N TYR A 503 -4.51 9.37 -4.46
CA TYR A 503 -4.92 10.70 -4.95
C TYR A 503 -5.96 10.66 -6.06
N LYS A 504 -6.09 9.51 -6.77
CA LYS A 504 -7.10 9.31 -7.80
C LYS A 504 -8.44 8.79 -7.25
N LEU A 505 -8.47 8.28 -6.03
CA LEU A 505 -9.67 7.63 -5.49
C LEU A 505 -10.83 8.59 -5.28
N ASN A 506 -10.56 9.83 -4.88
CA ASN A 506 -11.61 10.84 -4.71
C ASN A 506 -12.30 11.20 -6.04
N ALA A 507 -11.53 11.31 -7.13
CA ALA A 507 -12.07 11.55 -8.47
C ALA A 507 -12.99 10.41 -8.94
N LEU A 508 -12.68 9.15 -8.59
CA LEU A 508 -13.52 8.00 -8.91
C LEU A 508 -14.90 8.07 -8.23
N LEU A 509 -14.98 8.64 -7.02
CA LEU A 509 -16.26 8.86 -6.34
C LEU A 509 -17.07 9.97 -7.02
N GLU A 510 -16.42 11.04 -7.45
CA GLU A 510 -17.08 12.19 -8.08
C GLU A 510 -17.66 11.83 -9.46
N GLU A 511 -16.89 11.11 -10.29
CA GLU A 511 -17.34 10.65 -11.60
C GLU A 511 -18.59 9.77 -11.52
N ASN A 512 -18.62 8.83 -10.59
CA ASN A 512 -19.76 7.92 -10.43
C ASN A 512 -20.94 8.54 -9.65
N THR A 513 -20.71 9.56 -8.83
CA THR A 513 -21.79 10.29 -8.18
C THR A 513 -22.56 11.15 -9.20
N SER A 514 -21.89 11.68 -10.23
CA SER A 514 -22.54 12.39 -11.32
C SER A 514 -23.34 11.46 -12.25
N GLU A 515 -22.85 10.25 -12.54
CA GLU A 515 -23.62 9.25 -13.31
C GLU A 515 -24.85 8.73 -12.56
N LYS A 516 -24.79 8.64 -11.22
CA LYS A 516 -25.96 8.26 -10.38
C LYS A 516 -26.96 9.40 -10.22
N ALA A 517 -26.52 10.66 -10.20
CA ALA A 517 -27.40 11.82 -10.09
C ALA A 517 -28.29 12.01 -11.32
N ASP A 518 -27.82 11.63 -12.51
CA ASP A 518 -28.62 11.65 -13.75
C ASP A 518 -29.57 10.46 -13.89
N ALA A 519 -29.43 9.40 -13.07
CA ALA A 519 -30.27 8.22 -13.06
C ALA A 519 -31.30 8.17 -11.92
N GLU A 520 -31.20 9.06 -10.92
CA GLU A 520 -32.14 9.11 -9.77
C GLU A 520 -33.33 10.01 -10.10
N VAL A 521 -34.33 9.41 -10.75
CA VAL A 521 -35.72 9.90 -10.68
C VAL A 521 -36.12 9.85 -9.21
N VAL A 522 -36.43 11.01 -8.64
CA VAL A 522 -37.05 11.15 -7.32
C VAL A 522 -38.33 10.31 -7.31
N GLU A 523 -38.33 9.17 -6.63
CA GLU A 523 -39.57 8.51 -6.27
C GLU A 523 -40.31 9.41 -5.26
N GLU A 524 -41.22 10.22 -5.73
CA GLU A 524 -42.31 10.75 -4.92
C GLU A 524 -43.25 9.58 -4.56
N GLY A 525 -42.84 8.82 -3.54
CA GLY A 525 -43.66 7.79 -2.94
C GLY A 525 -44.62 8.40 -1.92
N ASP A 526 -45.82 7.87 -1.84
CA ASP A 526 -46.78 8.16 -0.76
C ASP A 526 -46.22 7.54 0.53
N TYR A 527 -45.40 8.32 1.26
CA TYR A 527 -44.76 7.85 2.49
C TYR A 527 -45.75 7.79 3.64
N SER A 528 -45.60 6.79 4.53
CA SER A 528 -46.39 6.76 5.75
C SER A 528 -46.11 8.02 6.60
N PRO A 529 -47.11 8.52 7.34
CA PRO A 529 -46.91 9.67 8.21
C PRO A 529 -45.76 9.48 9.21
N GLU A 530 -45.59 8.27 9.73
CA GLU A 530 -44.52 7.88 10.66
C GLU A 530 -43.14 8.01 10.01
N PHE A 531 -43.02 7.50 8.79
CA PHE A 531 -41.78 7.65 8.06
C PHE A 531 -41.47 9.11 7.76
N SER A 532 -42.46 9.91 7.37
CA SER A 532 -42.25 11.34 7.08
C SER A 532 -41.77 12.11 8.30
N ILE A 533 -42.27 11.80 9.49
CA ILE A 533 -41.85 12.41 10.75
C ILE A 533 -40.42 11.96 11.12
N LEU A 534 -40.12 10.65 11.06
CA LEU A 534 -38.79 10.13 11.31
C LEU A 534 -37.77 10.69 10.33
N LYS A 535 -38.13 10.76 9.04
CA LYS A 535 -37.29 11.35 7.99
C LYS A 535 -36.94 12.79 8.35
N SER A 536 -37.92 13.63 8.68
CA SER A 536 -37.72 15.03 9.04
C SER A 536 -36.80 15.19 10.25
N TYR A 537 -36.98 14.38 11.29
CA TYR A 537 -36.13 14.37 12.48
C TYR A 537 -34.68 14.00 12.12
N ILE A 538 -34.49 12.90 11.39
CA ILE A 538 -33.17 12.41 11.06
C ILE A 538 -32.43 13.36 10.09
N GLU A 539 -33.13 13.91 9.09
CA GLU A 539 -32.55 14.88 8.15
C GLU A 539 -32.15 16.19 8.85
N GLN A 540 -32.89 16.61 9.88
CA GLN A 540 -32.55 17.78 10.68
C GLN A 540 -31.28 17.53 11.53
N GLU A 541 -31.18 16.38 12.20
CA GLU A 541 -30.05 16.02 13.07
C GLU A 541 -28.79 15.70 12.28
N LYS A 542 -28.91 14.90 11.21
CA LYS A 542 -27.76 14.37 10.47
C LYS A 542 -27.41 15.15 9.21
N LYS A 543 -28.31 15.99 8.70
CA LYS A 543 -28.16 16.73 7.43
C LYS A 543 -27.85 15.83 6.23
N LEU A 544 -28.37 14.60 6.26
CA LEU A 544 -28.23 13.57 5.22
C LEU A 544 -29.61 13.21 4.70
N PRO A 545 -29.79 12.95 3.38
CA PRO A 545 -31.06 12.54 2.82
C PRO A 545 -31.47 11.16 3.33
N VAL A 546 -32.73 11.01 3.77
CA VAL A 546 -33.25 9.76 4.35
C VAL A 546 -34.23 9.10 3.40
N ARG A 547 -34.04 7.80 3.15
CA ARG A 547 -34.90 6.93 2.37
C ARG A 547 -35.50 5.84 3.27
N THR A 548 -36.58 5.19 2.83
CA THR A 548 -37.14 4.04 3.53
C THR A 548 -36.15 2.91 3.71
N SER A 549 -35.27 2.71 2.72
CA SER A 549 -34.18 1.72 2.73
C SER A 549 -32.93 2.15 3.49
N SER A 550 -32.85 3.40 3.98
CA SER A 550 -31.64 3.90 4.67
C SER A 550 -31.41 3.15 5.97
N HIS A 551 -30.18 2.62 6.13
CA HIS A 551 -29.74 1.98 7.36
C HIS A 551 -29.19 3.02 8.34
N LEU A 552 -29.54 2.91 9.64
CA LEU A 552 -29.17 3.93 10.64
C LEU A 552 -27.65 4.12 10.77
N GLU A 553 -26.89 3.03 10.90
CA GLU A 553 -25.45 3.12 11.13
C GLU A 553 -24.67 3.39 9.84
N THR A 554 -24.95 2.66 8.76
CA THR A 554 -24.15 2.69 7.53
C THR A 554 -24.50 3.82 6.57
N ASP A 555 -25.76 4.26 6.50
CA ASP A 555 -26.17 5.32 5.59
C ASP A 555 -26.34 6.67 6.29
N LEU A 556 -26.75 6.65 7.57
CA LEU A 556 -27.10 7.84 8.34
C LEU A 556 -26.13 8.15 9.49
N ALA A 557 -25.08 7.36 9.65
CA ALA A 557 -24.01 7.55 10.63
C ALA A 557 -24.50 7.69 12.08
N PHE A 558 -25.52 6.89 12.47
CA PHE A 558 -26.01 6.87 13.84
C PHE A 558 -25.01 6.20 14.78
N ASP A 559 -24.66 6.86 15.86
CA ASP A 559 -23.90 6.28 16.97
C ASP A 559 -24.82 5.88 18.13
N SER A 560 -24.23 5.44 19.25
CA SER A 560 -25.00 5.03 20.42
C SER A 560 -25.78 6.18 21.06
N LEU A 561 -25.26 7.41 20.98
CA LEU A 561 -25.91 8.59 21.54
C LEU A 561 -27.10 9.01 20.67
N ASP A 562 -26.93 8.96 19.35
CA ASP A 562 -27.98 9.23 18.37
C ASP A 562 -29.20 8.29 18.56
N ARG A 563 -28.91 7.00 18.83
CA ARG A 563 -29.97 6.01 19.09
C ARG A 563 -30.77 6.33 20.38
N VAL A 564 -30.06 6.80 21.42
CA VAL A 564 -30.74 7.27 22.64
C VAL A 564 -31.59 8.51 22.37
N SER A 565 -31.08 9.47 21.61
CA SER A 565 -31.83 10.65 21.19
C SER A 565 -33.06 10.29 20.35
N MET A 566 -32.89 9.31 19.43
CA MET A 566 -34.02 8.80 18.63
C MET A 566 -35.03 8.03 19.47
N GLN A 567 -34.63 7.26 20.46
CA GLN A 567 -35.51 6.62 21.43
C GLN A 567 -36.37 7.66 22.13
N GLU A 568 -35.76 8.71 22.64
CA GLU A 568 -36.49 9.81 23.33
C GLU A 568 -37.45 10.51 22.37
N PHE A 569 -37.05 10.79 21.15
CA PHE A 569 -37.90 11.35 20.11
C PHE A 569 -39.11 10.45 19.80
N ILE A 570 -38.91 9.13 19.64
CA ILE A 570 -39.98 8.16 19.38
C ILE A 570 -40.95 8.12 20.56
N GLU A 571 -40.45 8.12 21.79
CA GLU A 571 -41.29 8.08 22.99
C GLU A 571 -42.15 9.35 23.15
N GLN A 572 -41.55 10.51 22.90
CA GLN A 572 -42.26 11.79 22.96
C GLN A 572 -43.31 11.95 21.85
N THR A 573 -42.93 11.61 20.62
CA THR A 573 -43.75 11.85 19.42
C THR A 573 -44.85 10.82 19.23
N PHE A 574 -44.54 9.54 19.47
CA PHE A 574 -45.46 8.42 19.18
C PHE A 574 -46.01 7.75 20.43
N GLY A 575 -45.53 8.16 21.62
CA GLY A 575 -46.06 7.68 22.90
C GLY A 575 -45.80 6.20 23.16
N MET A 576 -44.73 5.65 22.56
CA MET A 576 -44.31 4.27 22.72
C MET A 576 -42.85 4.21 23.14
N HIS A 577 -42.48 3.23 23.95
CA HIS A 577 -41.10 3.00 24.36
C HIS A 577 -40.44 2.00 23.40
N LEU A 578 -39.30 2.38 22.84
CA LEU A 578 -38.49 1.54 21.99
C LEU A 578 -37.02 1.71 22.41
N ASP A 579 -36.43 0.69 23.01
CA ASP A 579 -35.05 0.74 23.50
C ASP A 579 -34.04 1.09 22.42
N ALA A 580 -33.01 1.88 22.76
CA ALA A 580 -31.96 2.30 21.86
C ALA A 580 -31.19 1.11 21.24
N GLU A 581 -31.07 -0.02 21.96
CA GLU A 581 -30.49 -1.26 21.43
C GLU A 581 -31.39 -1.89 20.37
N ALA A 582 -32.72 -1.95 20.64
CA ALA A 582 -33.70 -2.48 19.69
C ALA A 582 -33.83 -1.62 18.43
N ILE A 583 -33.61 -0.29 18.51
CA ILE A 583 -33.57 0.60 17.34
C ILE A 583 -32.43 0.18 16.39
N GLY A 584 -31.30 -0.27 16.94
CA GLY A 584 -30.15 -0.74 16.15
C GLY A 584 -30.35 -2.10 15.45
N GLU A 585 -31.39 -2.87 15.83
CA GLU A 585 -31.68 -4.18 15.24
C GLU A 585 -32.57 -4.09 13.99
N PHE A 586 -33.17 -2.94 13.72
CA PHE A 586 -34.00 -2.74 12.52
C PHE A 586 -33.13 -2.64 11.26
N ALA A 587 -33.59 -3.26 10.19
CA ALA A 587 -32.86 -3.30 8.91
C ALA A 587 -32.70 -1.91 8.27
N ASN A 588 -33.68 -1.02 8.44
CA ASN A 588 -33.67 0.33 7.86
C ASN A 588 -34.75 1.24 8.53
N VAL A 589 -34.76 2.52 8.17
CA VAL A 589 -35.68 3.51 8.71
C VAL A 589 -37.16 3.17 8.38
N GLY A 590 -37.40 2.56 7.21
CA GLY A 590 -38.75 2.10 6.84
C GLY A 590 -39.28 1.04 7.80
N ALA A 591 -38.46 0.06 8.17
CA ALA A 591 -38.85 -0.98 9.14
C ALA A 591 -39.14 -0.40 10.54
N ILE A 592 -38.43 0.65 10.95
CA ILE A 592 -38.72 1.37 12.21
C ILE A 592 -40.04 2.09 12.08
N ALA A 593 -40.30 2.77 10.97
CA ALA A 593 -41.56 3.46 10.71
C ALA A 593 -42.78 2.50 10.72
N ASP A 594 -42.63 1.32 10.08
CA ASP A 594 -43.67 0.29 10.07
C ASP A 594 -43.92 -0.28 11.46
N TYR A 595 -42.88 -0.49 12.25
CA TYR A 595 -43.00 -0.92 13.63
C TYR A 595 -43.72 0.13 14.49
N ILE A 596 -43.36 1.42 14.36
CA ILE A 596 -44.02 2.52 15.05
C ILE A 596 -45.48 2.59 14.64
N ALA A 597 -45.79 2.48 13.35
CA ALA A 597 -47.18 2.49 12.87
C ALA A 597 -48.05 1.41 13.52
N SER A 598 -47.43 0.24 13.84
CA SER A 598 -48.14 -0.89 14.48
C SER A 598 -48.35 -0.72 16.00
N GLN A 599 -47.50 0.05 16.70
CA GLN A 599 -47.42 0.09 18.16
C GLN A 599 -47.71 1.46 18.78
N LYS A 600 -47.77 2.54 18.00
CA LYS A 600 -47.97 3.89 18.50
C LYS A 600 -49.27 4.06 19.26
N THR A 601 -49.27 4.85 20.31
CA THR A 601 -50.44 5.19 21.11
C THR A 601 -50.96 6.62 20.86
N ARG A 602 -50.11 7.49 20.34
CA ARG A 602 -50.40 8.88 19.96
C ARG A 602 -49.56 9.31 18.76
N MET A 603 -49.84 10.49 18.24
CA MET A 603 -49.05 11.11 17.18
C MET A 603 -49.05 12.62 17.40
N ASP A 604 -48.09 13.12 18.16
CA ASP A 604 -47.94 14.55 18.47
C ASP A 604 -46.65 15.06 17.82
N VAL A 605 -46.76 16.07 16.96
CA VAL A 605 -45.64 16.79 16.35
C VAL A 605 -45.58 18.17 17.01
N GLU A 606 -44.95 18.26 18.19
CA GLU A 606 -44.60 19.55 18.77
C GLU A 606 -43.12 19.84 18.53
N GLU A 607 -42.81 21.02 18.06
CA GLU A 607 -41.42 21.53 18.04
C GLU A 607 -40.96 21.68 19.50
N THR A 608 -40.05 20.83 19.90
CA THR A 608 -39.49 20.84 21.27
C THR A 608 -38.45 21.95 21.39
N ASP A 609 -38.86 23.09 22.01
CA ASP A 609 -37.92 24.15 22.38
C ASP A 609 -37.21 23.78 23.70
N TRP A 610 -35.92 23.45 23.59
CA TRP A 610 -35.05 23.14 24.74
C TRP A 610 -35.04 24.23 25.82
N HIS A 611 -35.34 25.47 25.46
CA HIS A 611 -35.46 26.56 26.42
C HIS A 611 -36.64 26.37 27.37
N THR A 612 -37.75 25.80 26.89
CA THR A 612 -38.95 25.52 27.67
C THR A 612 -38.75 24.35 28.64
N ILE A 613 -38.02 23.28 28.18
CA ILE A 613 -37.73 22.11 29.02
C ILE A 613 -36.80 22.44 30.20
N LEU A 614 -35.83 23.33 29.99
CA LEU A 614 -34.91 23.76 31.06
C LEU A 614 -35.53 24.66 32.08
N VAL A 615 -36.64 25.31 31.76
CA VAL A 615 -37.35 26.24 32.66
C VAL A 615 -38.50 25.57 33.44
N GLU A 616 -39.11 24.50 32.91
CA GLU A 616 -40.25 23.82 33.52
C GLU A 616 -39.95 22.66 34.48
N SER A 617 -38.68 22.31 34.70
CA SER A 617 -38.32 21.21 35.61
C SER A 617 -38.32 21.60 37.08
N GLU A 618 -39.49 22.01 37.61
CA GLU A 618 -39.72 22.16 39.07
C GLU A 618 -40.15 20.85 39.78
N HIS A 619 -39.97 19.72 39.20
CA HIS A 619 -40.12 18.46 39.93
C HIS A 619 -38.75 17.95 40.36
N ALA A 620 -38.32 18.34 41.55
CA ALA A 620 -37.18 17.77 42.23
C ALA A 620 -37.33 16.23 42.29
N ALA A 621 -36.66 15.53 41.40
CA ALA A 621 -36.49 14.09 41.52
C ALA A 621 -35.80 13.83 42.86
N SER A 622 -36.53 13.25 43.83
CA SER A 622 -35.93 12.81 45.08
C SER A 622 -34.92 11.72 44.76
N LEU A 623 -33.65 12.04 44.86
CA LEU A 623 -32.58 11.05 44.76
C LEU A 623 -32.84 9.95 45.81
N PRO A 624 -32.80 8.66 45.46
CA PRO A 624 -32.99 7.59 46.41
C PRO A 624 -31.99 7.74 47.55
N SER A 625 -32.50 7.66 48.81
CA SER A 625 -31.66 7.75 50.02
C SER A 625 -30.54 6.71 49.94
N THR A 626 -29.30 7.17 50.02
CA THR A 626 -28.12 6.28 49.96
C THR A 626 -28.25 5.21 51.06
N SER A 627 -28.35 3.94 50.68
CA SER A 627 -28.34 2.83 51.64
C SER A 627 -27.01 2.86 52.40
N VAL A 628 -27.00 2.49 53.68
CA VAL A 628 -25.83 2.40 54.55
C VAL A 628 -24.73 1.47 53.95
N LEU A 629 -25.10 0.61 53.00
CA LEU A 629 -24.22 -0.28 52.27
C LEU A 629 -23.29 0.44 51.26
N TYR A 630 -23.71 1.58 50.73
CA TYR A 630 -22.99 2.27 49.66
C TYR A 630 -21.63 2.80 50.10
N PRO A 631 -21.45 3.46 51.23
CA PRO A 631 -20.13 3.85 51.75
C PRO A 631 -19.23 2.68 52.09
N PHE A 632 -19.79 1.55 52.50
CA PHE A 632 -19.04 0.35 52.81
C PHE A 632 -18.51 -0.34 51.56
N LEU A 633 -19.33 -0.50 50.53
CA LEU A 633 -18.94 -1.02 49.22
C LEU A 633 -17.91 -0.13 48.57
N GLY A 634 -18.11 1.19 48.55
CA GLY A 634 -17.16 2.16 47.99
C GLY A 634 -15.78 2.11 48.65
N LYS A 635 -15.72 1.96 49.99
CA LYS A 635 -14.44 1.76 50.73
C LYS A 635 -13.78 0.43 50.39
N SER A 636 -14.55 -0.65 50.27
CA SER A 636 -14.05 -1.97 49.92
C SER A 636 -13.51 -2.03 48.48
N PHE A 637 -14.21 -1.44 47.51
CA PHE A 637 -13.74 -1.31 46.15
C PHE A 637 -12.49 -0.43 46.04
N ARG A 638 -12.45 0.71 46.74
CA ARG A 638 -11.27 1.58 46.76
C ARG A 638 -10.05 0.89 47.33
N TRP A 639 -10.20 0.10 48.42
CA TRP A 639 -9.14 -0.70 48.99
C TRP A 639 -8.67 -1.78 48.01
N PHE A 640 -9.59 -2.51 47.38
CA PHE A 640 -9.28 -3.56 46.43
C PHE A 640 -8.47 -3.01 45.24
N TYR A 641 -8.92 -1.91 44.61
CA TYR A 641 -8.22 -1.30 43.49
C TYR A 641 -6.89 -0.64 43.87
N SER A 642 -6.76 -0.10 45.08
CA SER A 642 -5.47 0.46 45.53
C SER A 642 -4.42 -0.63 45.78
N VAL A 643 -4.82 -1.81 46.21
CA VAL A 643 -3.91 -2.92 46.54
C VAL A 643 -3.55 -3.74 45.27
N HIS A 644 -4.51 -3.97 44.38
CA HIS A 644 -4.32 -4.85 43.21
C HIS A 644 -3.93 -4.11 41.92
N ASN A 645 -4.35 -2.86 41.74
CA ASN A 645 -4.18 -2.12 40.49
C ASN A 645 -3.40 -0.81 40.66
N ASN A 646 -2.74 -0.55 41.79
CA ASN A 646 -1.99 0.68 42.05
C ASN A 646 -2.77 1.98 41.74
N LEU A 647 -4.05 2.04 42.09
CA LEU A 647 -4.90 3.19 41.81
C LEU A 647 -4.38 4.46 42.50
N THR A 648 -3.94 5.43 41.71
CA THR A 648 -3.53 6.74 42.18
C THR A 648 -4.58 7.78 41.79
N VAL A 649 -5.24 8.39 42.77
CA VAL A 649 -6.21 9.50 42.52
C VAL A 649 -5.48 10.82 42.70
N LYS A 650 -5.42 11.65 41.64
CA LYS A 650 -4.87 13.01 41.66
C LYS A 650 -5.99 14.02 41.40
N GLY A 651 -5.95 15.18 42.06
CA GLY A 651 -6.92 16.25 41.82
C GLY A 651 -8.24 16.14 42.61
N ALA A 652 -8.33 15.19 43.57
CA ALA A 652 -9.52 15.07 44.42
C ALA A 652 -9.80 16.37 45.23
N GLU A 653 -8.76 17.15 45.47
CA GLU A 653 -8.81 18.46 46.12
C GLU A 653 -9.53 19.54 45.28
N ASN A 654 -9.67 19.32 43.98
CA ASN A 654 -10.35 20.24 43.06
C ASN A 654 -11.88 20.01 43.01
N ILE A 655 -12.39 18.97 43.67
CA ILE A 655 -13.83 18.69 43.71
C ILE A 655 -14.49 19.64 44.73
N PRO A 656 -15.52 20.44 44.33
CA PRO A 656 -16.22 21.29 45.26
C PRO A 656 -16.80 20.49 46.43
N GLN A 657 -16.61 21.00 47.65
CA GLN A 657 -17.10 20.32 48.85
C GLN A 657 -18.58 20.66 49.19
N SER A 658 -19.17 21.62 48.46
CA SER A 658 -20.55 22.02 48.62
C SER A 658 -21.11 22.57 47.30
N GLY A 659 -22.39 22.30 47.04
CA GLY A 659 -23.11 22.70 45.84
C GLY A 659 -23.22 21.58 44.78
N PRO A 660 -24.14 21.70 43.84
CA PRO A 660 -24.28 20.73 42.76
C PRO A 660 -23.10 20.86 41.78
N PHE A 661 -22.55 19.72 41.37
CA PHE A 661 -21.51 19.67 40.31
C PHE A 661 -21.72 18.40 39.46
N ILE A 662 -21.30 18.50 38.22
CA ILE A 662 -21.34 17.39 37.25
C ILE A 662 -19.93 16.79 37.15
N LEU A 663 -19.80 15.50 37.45
CA LEU A 663 -18.61 14.72 37.17
C LEU A 663 -18.75 14.11 35.76
N ALA A 664 -17.95 14.57 34.84
CA ALA A 664 -17.86 13.99 33.49
C ALA A 664 -16.57 13.16 33.39
N PRO A 665 -16.60 11.87 33.74
CA PRO A 665 -15.41 11.02 33.62
C PRO A 665 -15.13 10.75 32.14
N ASN A 666 -13.88 11.02 31.74
CA ASN A 666 -13.38 10.59 30.42
C ASN A 666 -13.04 9.10 30.52
N HIS A 667 -13.87 8.24 29.94
CA HIS A 667 -13.63 6.81 29.86
C HIS A 667 -12.52 6.54 28.82
N GLN A 668 -11.31 6.34 29.29
CA GLN A 668 -10.30 5.61 28.54
C GLN A 668 -10.25 4.20 29.10
N SER A 669 -10.86 3.25 28.39
CA SER A 669 -10.70 1.82 28.62
C SER A 669 -9.60 1.26 27.74
#